data_0bae8004a113f97707b000b0ad006614
#
_entry.id   0bae8004a113f97707b000b0ad006614
#
_cell.length_a   1.000
_cell.length_b   1.000
_cell.length_c   1.000
_cell.angle_alpha   90.00
_cell.angle_beta   90.00
_cell.angle_gamma   90.00
#
_symmetry.space_group_name_H-M   'P 1'
#
loop_
_entity.id
_entity.type
_entity.pdbx_description
1 polymer ?
#
loop_
_entity_poly.entity_id
_entity_poly.type
_entity_poly.pdbx_seq_one_letter_code
_entity_poly.pdbx_strand_id
1 'polypeptide(L)'
;MSHFFNSAARRPLASKPLQAALAVSLSCTLALAGAPAVALAEETAGQSNAAATQPADAQQAQTDGLLIFAEGTEGISTLSVGSDASACVDDALVADLEAAGIEQTGASLAADGTVMIAAQPANGQSVEEAVAAAQALDGVTAAQPNYVYEVIDAVQDPVATSVAQLLSESTATASIGVNDPFASISDPSISHNQYWLYNCDFNTAWQTTRTDGDVTIAVFDTGVMQSHQDLNANVLTQYAYDSYSKTLIAESDGLEFSSGHGTMVAGAASAVANNAFGMAGAAYNASLLPIKVSNDNTASPKITTASLLAAYDYLFSLVDAEGVNVRVVNMSLGSRGTGSSLNDTRLEAAIAKARSQYGIVTVCAGGNGKNFVAQTDPMYPADFDECVSVTALQPDGTNIAWSDYNQYKDISAPGGSITVPLASTDGDTTGFTWASGSSLASPIVAGAFALMFAAEPIAALYATAQPVEDSVNDRSQTSGSHGQIDVDDAIAYLKEHHESFTDVPYGTWYFTPIEYVHDLKLMNGHDGKMYPEDSLTRAEAAQILYNMCGKNATAPAAGQNDVVQSEWYAPAVNWCVATSTMIGHQDERNIFGVDELLTREQLALVMARVAEADFASASDSAFNALPDCGDTNSWARDAMIWATDKHVINGLDLPGGKMLYPGKQITRAEMAQVLMNSIENNVITL
;
A
#
# COMPACT_ATOMS: atom_id res chain seq x y z
N MET A 1 -3.95 -55.07 -21.11
CA MET A 1 -5.35 -55.04 -21.59
C MET A 1 -5.85 -53.66 -21.24
N SER A 2 -5.71 -52.72 -22.07
CA SER A 2 -6.38 -52.27 -23.30
C SER A 2 -7.68 -51.52 -22.97
N HIS A 3 -7.60 -50.19 -23.24
CA HIS A 3 -8.63 -49.28 -23.75
C HIS A 3 -9.78 -48.86 -22.82
N PHE A 4 -9.87 -47.54 -22.57
CA PHE A 4 -10.83 -46.70 -23.27
C PHE A 4 -10.47 -45.21 -23.08
N PHE A 5 -10.05 -44.58 -24.19
CA PHE A 5 -10.14 -43.13 -24.43
C PHE A 5 -11.61 -42.76 -24.63
N ASN A 6 -12.06 -41.70 -24.01
CA ASN A 6 -13.22 -41.01 -24.55
C ASN A 6 -13.01 -39.47 -24.43
N SER A 7 -12.82 -38.88 -25.57
CA SER A 7 -12.76 -37.46 -25.83
C SER A 7 -14.15 -36.81 -25.66
N ALA A 8 -14.28 -35.81 -24.83
CA ALA A 8 -15.45 -34.93 -24.85
C ALA A 8 -15.10 -33.62 -25.56
N ALA A 9 -15.78 -33.43 -26.67
CA ALA A 9 -15.61 -32.35 -27.60
C ALA A 9 -16.03 -30.98 -27.01
N ARG A 10 -15.22 -29.98 -27.31
CA ARG A 10 -15.55 -28.55 -27.14
C ARG A 10 -16.75 -28.20 -28.01
N ARG A 11 -17.79 -27.62 -27.43
CA ARG A 11 -18.89 -26.97 -28.17
C ARG A 11 -18.47 -25.55 -28.53
N PRO A 12 -18.69 -25.08 -29.77
CA PRO A 12 -18.44 -23.70 -30.15
C PRO A 12 -19.60 -22.81 -29.72
N LEU A 13 -19.27 -21.65 -29.18
CA LEU A 13 -20.20 -20.56 -28.90
C LEU A 13 -20.79 -20.03 -30.22
N ALA A 14 -22.10 -19.99 -30.28
CA ALA A 14 -22.86 -19.52 -31.45
C ALA A 14 -22.84 -17.99 -31.51
N SER A 15 -22.32 -17.45 -32.60
CA SER A 15 -22.44 -16.06 -33.00
C SER A 15 -23.89 -15.71 -33.31
N LYS A 16 -24.42 -14.64 -32.70
CA LYS A 16 -25.67 -14.01 -33.12
C LYS A 16 -25.41 -12.98 -34.23
N PRO A 17 -26.26 -12.87 -35.23
CA PRO A 17 -26.05 -11.99 -36.37
C PRO A 17 -26.45 -10.54 -36.08
N LEU A 18 -25.64 -9.61 -36.60
CA LEU A 18 -25.93 -8.19 -36.76
C LEU A 18 -27.20 -8.00 -37.59
N GLN A 19 -28.19 -7.31 -37.07
CA GLN A 19 -29.25 -6.71 -37.87
C GLN A 19 -29.00 -5.21 -38.01
N ALA A 20 -28.70 -4.80 -39.23
CA ALA A 20 -28.67 -3.43 -39.66
C ALA A 20 -30.11 -2.86 -39.68
N ALA A 21 -30.32 -1.75 -38.99
CA ALA A 21 -31.56 -0.97 -39.13
C ALA A 21 -31.27 0.37 -39.82
N LEU A 22 -31.99 0.59 -40.89
CA LEU A 22 -31.99 1.74 -41.77
C LEU A 22 -32.33 3.04 -41.05
N ALA A 23 -31.60 4.09 -41.42
CA ALA A 23 -31.95 5.48 -41.14
C ALA A 23 -33.23 5.89 -41.89
N VAL A 24 -34.18 6.45 -41.18
CA VAL A 24 -35.29 7.24 -41.79
C VAL A 24 -35.25 8.62 -41.16
N SER A 25 -34.85 9.58 -41.99
CA SER A 25 -34.96 11.01 -41.71
C SER A 25 -36.43 11.44 -41.74
N LEU A 26 -36.91 12.10 -40.69
CA LEU A 26 -38.15 12.86 -40.75
C LEU A 26 -37.93 14.27 -40.23
N SER A 27 -37.92 15.21 -41.16
CA SER A 27 -37.94 16.65 -40.89
C SER A 27 -39.35 17.04 -40.43
N CYS A 28 -39.44 17.70 -39.28
CA CYS A 28 -40.64 18.45 -38.90
C CYS A 28 -40.26 19.82 -38.35
N THR A 29 -40.44 20.81 -39.18
CA THR A 29 -40.51 22.23 -38.81
C THR A 29 -41.81 22.51 -38.09
N LEU A 30 -41.78 23.13 -36.90
CA LEU A 30 -42.88 23.97 -36.44
C LEU A 30 -42.36 25.12 -35.56
N ALA A 31 -43.07 26.25 -35.70
CA ALA A 31 -42.69 27.62 -35.42
C ALA A 31 -42.88 28.06 -33.96
N LEU A 32 -42.05 29.02 -33.60
CA LEU A 32 -42.21 30.19 -32.71
C LEU A 32 -43.41 30.30 -31.75
N ALA A 33 -43.08 30.48 -30.47
CA ALA A 33 -43.69 31.52 -29.63
C ALA A 33 -42.69 31.97 -28.55
N GLY A 34 -42.52 33.28 -28.43
CA GLY A 34 -41.43 33.93 -27.73
C GLY A 34 -41.61 34.09 -26.23
N ALA A 35 -40.50 34.36 -25.57
CA ALA A 35 -40.37 35.07 -24.29
C ALA A 35 -38.99 35.74 -24.24
N PRO A 36 -38.77 36.78 -23.39
CA PRO A 36 -37.90 37.88 -23.71
C PRO A 36 -36.41 37.68 -23.36
N ALA A 37 -35.57 38.28 -24.20
CA ALA A 37 -34.15 38.39 -24.06
C ALA A 37 -33.76 39.29 -22.88
N VAL A 38 -32.91 38.79 -22.00
CA VAL A 38 -32.11 39.59 -21.09
C VAL A 38 -30.78 39.89 -21.79
N ALA A 39 -30.53 41.15 -22.05
CA ALA A 39 -29.31 41.63 -22.70
C ALA A 39 -28.12 41.48 -21.74
N LEU A 40 -27.13 40.71 -22.13
CA LEU A 40 -25.78 40.78 -21.58
C LEU A 40 -24.95 41.72 -22.45
N ALA A 41 -24.33 42.68 -21.81
CA ALA A 41 -23.50 43.70 -22.45
C ALA A 41 -22.23 43.05 -23.04
N GLU A 42 -21.98 43.26 -24.31
CA GLU A 42 -20.69 43.02 -24.96
C GLU A 42 -19.70 44.14 -24.54
N GLU A 43 -18.68 43.76 -23.80
CA GLU A 43 -17.48 44.60 -23.68
C GLU A 43 -16.50 44.19 -24.80
N THR A 44 -16.26 45.14 -25.68
CA THR A 44 -15.32 45.08 -26.78
C THR A 44 -13.88 45.08 -26.23
N ALA A 45 -13.20 43.93 -26.34
CA ALA A 45 -11.75 43.87 -26.13
C ALA A 45 -11.01 44.24 -27.40
N GLY A 46 -10.17 45.26 -27.26
CA GLY A 46 -9.32 45.79 -28.32
C GLY A 46 -8.23 44.80 -28.74
N GLN A 47 -7.92 44.85 -30.02
CA GLN A 47 -6.78 44.17 -30.65
C GLN A 47 -5.45 44.60 -29.98
N SER A 48 -4.65 43.63 -29.53
CA SER A 48 -3.22 43.80 -29.34
C SER A 48 -2.46 42.64 -29.98
N ASN A 49 -1.68 42.97 -30.94
CA ASN A 49 -0.48 42.38 -31.51
C ASN A 49 -0.15 40.90 -31.19
N ALA A 50 -0.12 40.10 -32.23
CA ALA A 50 0.58 38.82 -32.28
C ALA A 50 2.08 39.03 -31.96
N ALA A 51 2.48 38.70 -30.75
CA ALA A 51 3.86 38.38 -30.44
C ALA A 51 4.08 36.91 -30.80
N ALA A 52 5.13 36.63 -31.57
CA ALA A 52 5.57 35.31 -31.89
C ALA A 52 5.78 34.50 -30.60
N THR A 53 5.06 33.40 -30.43
CA THR A 53 5.29 32.45 -29.37
C THR A 53 6.68 31.85 -29.59
N GLN A 54 7.62 32.19 -28.71
CA GLN A 54 8.81 31.37 -28.51
C GLN A 54 8.34 29.96 -28.13
N PRO A 55 9.07 28.90 -28.56
CA PRO A 55 8.80 27.56 -28.06
C PRO A 55 8.85 27.62 -26.52
N ALA A 56 7.83 27.07 -25.86
CA ALA A 56 7.84 26.93 -24.43
C ALA A 56 9.15 26.24 -24.04
N ASP A 57 10.01 26.94 -23.30
CA ASP A 57 11.17 26.34 -22.69
C ASP A 57 10.69 25.11 -21.91
N ALA A 58 11.28 23.96 -22.20
CA ALA A 58 11.05 22.75 -21.45
C ALA A 58 11.32 23.08 -19.98
N GLN A 59 10.26 23.08 -19.17
CA GLN A 59 10.38 23.48 -17.78
C GLN A 59 11.08 22.36 -17.05
N GLN A 60 12.32 22.59 -16.64
CA GLN A 60 13.15 21.64 -15.91
C GLN A 60 12.47 21.30 -14.59
N ALA A 61 12.54 20.03 -14.14
CA ALA A 61 11.97 19.63 -12.86
C ALA A 61 12.50 20.53 -11.73
N GLN A 62 11.62 20.96 -10.84
CA GLN A 62 12.03 21.80 -9.73
C GLN A 62 12.86 20.98 -8.73
N THR A 63 13.91 21.62 -8.18
CA THR A 63 14.77 20.98 -7.18
C THR A 63 14.97 21.88 -5.97
N ASP A 64 15.16 21.28 -4.81
CA ASP A 64 15.49 21.93 -3.53
C ASP A 64 16.89 21.50 -3.08
N GLY A 65 17.92 21.81 -3.89
CA GLY A 65 19.28 21.36 -3.70
C GLY A 65 19.52 19.92 -4.16
N LEU A 66 20.41 19.22 -3.47
CA LEU A 66 20.78 17.84 -3.78
C LEU A 66 20.79 16.98 -2.53
N LEU A 67 20.71 15.67 -2.74
CA LEU A 67 20.88 14.63 -1.74
C LEU A 67 22.16 13.86 -2.05
N ILE A 68 22.98 13.65 -1.01
CA ILE A 68 24.23 12.89 -1.08
C ILE A 68 24.11 11.74 -0.09
N PHE A 69 24.49 10.56 -0.51
CA PHE A 69 24.47 9.35 0.31
C PHE A 69 25.91 8.92 0.55
N ALA A 70 26.26 8.70 1.82
CA ALA A 70 27.60 8.35 2.25
C ALA A 70 27.56 7.26 3.32
N GLU A 71 28.68 6.55 3.50
CA GLU A 71 28.85 5.67 4.66
C GLU A 71 28.96 6.52 5.93
N GLY A 72 28.30 6.10 7.01
CA GLY A 72 28.40 6.78 8.29
C GLY A 72 29.68 6.40 9.06
N THR A 73 30.17 7.32 9.89
CA THR A 73 31.31 7.12 10.78
C THR A 73 30.91 6.43 12.10
N GLU A 74 31.85 6.34 13.05
CA GLU A 74 31.61 5.79 14.39
C GLU A 74 30.41 6.46 15.08
N GLY A 75 29.56 5.68 15.72
CA GLY A 75 28.35 6.14 16.40
C GLY A 75 27.05 5.98 15.61
N ILE A 76 27.10 5.72 14.31
CA ILE A 76 25.91 5.55 13.45
C ILE A 76 25.00 4.42 13.95
N SER A 77 25.59 3.33 14.47
CA SER A 77 24.85 2.17 15.00
C SER A 77 24.01 2.47 16.24
N THR A 78 24.15 3.64 16.85
CA THR A 78 23.34 4.09 18.00
C THR A 78 22.20 5.00 17.62
N LEU A 79 22.08 5.36 16.33
CA LEU A 79 21.05 6.22 15.81
C LEU A 79 19.84 5.40 15.35
N SER A 80 18.66 5.98 15.51
CA SER A 80 17.44 5.47 14.90
C SER A 80 17.30 6.01 13.48
N VAL A 81 16.67 5.25 12.60
CA VAL A 81 16.35 5.70 11.23
C VAL A 81 15.63 7.04 11.26
N GLY A 82 16.01 7.95 10.37
CA GLY A 82 15.47 9.31 10.29
C GLY A 82 16.05 10.31 11.31
N SER A 83 16.80 9.87 12.34
CA SER A 83 17.42 10.81 13.28
C SER A 83 18.52 11.65 12.63
N ASP A 84 18.84 12.80 13.27
CA ASP A 84 19.95 13.64 12.85
C ASP A 84 21.28 12.86 12.93
N ALA A 85 21.91 12.70 11.78
CA ALA A 85 23.18 12.01 11.60
C ALA A 85 24.33 12.98 11.23
N SER A 86 24.17 14.27 11.45
CA SER A 86 25.16 15.28 11.07
C SER A 86 26.53 15.04 11.76
N ALA A 87 26.50 14.50 12.98
CA ALA A 87 27.72 14.12 13.72
C ALA A 87 28.38 12.80 13.22
N CYS A 88 27.70 12.07 12.35
CA CYS A 88 28.18 10.81 11.77
C CYS A 88 28.64 10.98 10.30
N VAL A 89 28.67 12.20 9.78
CA VAL A 89 29.32 12.53 8.51
C VAL A 89 30.81 12.67 8.76
N ASP A 90 31.64 12.09 7.88
CA ASP A 90 33.09 12.20 7.98
C ASP A 90 33.53 13.67 7.79
N ASP A 91 34.34 14.19 8.72
CA ASP A 91 34.87 15.56 8.66
C ASP A 91 35.67 15.82 7.38
N ALA A 92 36.35 14.82 6.84
CA ALA A 92 37.04 14.94 5.57
C ALA A 92 36.05 15.10 4.40
N LEU A 93 34.95 14.33 4.39
CA LEU A 93 33.91 14.48 3.39
C LEU A 93 33.23 15.86 3.47
N VAL A 94 32.98 16.38 4.67
CA VAL A 94 32.42 17.72 4.84
C VAL A 94 33.34 18.77 4.23
N ALA A 95 34.67 18.68 4.50
CA ALA A 95 35.66 19.60 3.94
C ALA A 95 35.76 19.48 2.41
N ASP A 96 35.66 18.28 1.86
CA ASP A 96 35.69 18.04 0.41
C ASP A 96 34.42 18.58 -0.28
N LEU A 97 33.25 18.44 0.35
CA LEU A 97 32.00 19.04 -0.11
C LEU A 97 32.10 20.58 -0.17
N GLU A 98 32.61 21.20 0.90
CA GLU A 98 32.83 22.65 0.95
C GLU A 98 33.82 23.10 -0.14
N ALA A 99 34.90 22.34 -0.35
CA ALA A 99 35.89 22.63 -1.41
C ALA A 99 35.30 22.47 -2.83
N ALA A 100 34.31 21.58 -2.99
CA ALA A 100 33.55 21.40 -4.23
C ALA A 100 32.44 22.46 -4.42
N GLY A 101 32.26 23.38 -3.48
CA GLY A 101 31.21 24.40 -3.54
C GLY A 101 29.83 23.85 -3.17
N ILE A 102 29.76 22.88 -2.27
CA ILE A 102 28.53 22.24 -1.83
C ILE A 102 28.39 22.47 -0.32
N GLU A 103 27.33 23.14 0.08
CA GLU A 103 27.04 23.47 1.49
C GLU A 103 26.05 22.46 2.06
N GLN A 104 26.47 21.70 3.09
CA GLN A 104 25.59 20.80 3.82
C GLN A 104 24.55 21.58 4.61
N THR A 105 23.28 21.21 4.48
CA THR A 105 22.15 21.82 5.21
C THR A 105 21.56 20.92 6.28
N GLY A 106 21.84 19.62 6.24
CA GLY A 106 21.41 18.64 7.22
C GLY A 106 21.86 17.24 6.85
N ALA A 107 21.73 16.31 7.78
CA ALA A 107 21.93 14.89 7.51
C ALA A 107 20.99 14.02 8.35
N SER A 108 20.65 12.84 7.85
CA SER A 108 19.82 11.86 8.56
C SER A 108 20.26 10.44 8.25
N LEU A 109 19.97 9.51 9.15
CA LEU A 109 20.20 8.10 8.93
C LEU A 109 19.07 7.52 8.07
N ALA A 110 19.43 6.92 6.92
CA ALA A 110 18.51 6.19 6.06
C ALA A 110 18.34 4.72 6.53
N ALA A 111 17.24 4.08 6.10
CA ALA A 111 16.93 2.70 6.49
C ALA A 111 17.94 1.64 6.00
N ASP A 112 18.74 1.96 5.00
CA ASP A 112 19.84 1.11 4.51
C ASP A 112 21.15 1.26 5.31
N GLY A 113 21.13 2.10 6.36
CA GLY A 113 22.30 2.40 7.21
C GLY A 113 23.24 3.44 6.63
N THR A 114 22.92 4.05 5.48
CA THR A 114 23.70 5.18 4.93
C THR A 114 23.30 6.50 5.58
N VAL A 115 24.16 7.49 5.51
CA VAL A 115 23.84 8.87 5.88
C VAL A 115 23.35 9.60 4.65
N MET A 116 22.11 10.09 4.67
CA MET A 116 21.55 10.97 3.65
C MET A 116 21.83 12.42 4.04
N ILE A 117 22.67 13.10 3.27
CA ILE A 117 23.08 14.48 3.46
C ILE A 117 22.26 15.36 2.52
N ALA A 118 21.49 16.29 3.07
CA ALA A 118 20.88 17.38 2.30
C ALA A 118 21.88 18.51 2.12
N ALA A 119 22.00 19.05 0.90
CA ALA A 119 22.98 20.07 0.58
C ALA A 119 22.47 21.06 -0.47
N GLN A 120 23.10 22.23 -0.52
CA GLN A 120 22.84 23.29 -1.50
C GLN A 120 24.11 23.59 -2.33
N PRO A 121 23.99 23.82 -3.64
CA PRO A 121 25.10 24.32 -4.43
C PRO A 121 25.45 25.75 -4.01
N ALA A 122 26.73 26.03 -3.84
CA ALA A 122 27.25 27.36 -3.56
C ALA A 122 27.76 28.05 -4.84
N ASN A 123 27.97 29.35 -4.78
CA ASN A 123 28.69 30.12 -5.81
C ASN A 123 28.13 30.11 -7.24
N GLY A 124 26.80 29.91 -7.41
CA GLY A 124 26.15 29.93 -8.72
C GLY A 124 26.34 28.66 -9.55
N GLN A 125 26.80 27.58 -8.95
CA GLN A 125 26.83 26.24 -9.51
C GLN A 125 25.39 25.72 -9.70
N SER A 126 25.11 24.96 -10.77
CA SER A 126 23.82 24.29 -10.92
C SER A 126 23.73 23.05 -10.01
N VAL A 127 22.50 22.58 -9.76
CA VAL A 127 22.30 21.34 -8.97
C VAL A 127 22.94 20.15 -9.66
N GLU A 128 22.84 20.05 -10.98
CA GLU A 128 23.43 18.96 -11.77
C GLU A 128 24.97 18.98 -11.70
N GLU A 129 25.58 20.18 -11.73
CA GLU A 129 27.04 20.33 -11.57
C GLU A 129 27.47 19.94 -10.15
N ALA A 130 26.69 20.32 -9.13
CA ALA A 130 26.95 19.94 -7.74
C ALA A 130 26.78 18.42 -7.52
N VAL A 131 25.76 17.80 -8.11
CA VAL A 131 25.57 16.34 -8.07
C VAL A 131 26.77 15.63 -8.70
N ALA A 132 27.22 16.05 -9.89
CA ALA A 132 28.39 15.46 -10.56
C ALA A 132 29.67 15.64 -9.73
N ALA A 133 29.85 16.80 -9.07
CA ALA A 133 30.98 17.06 -8.19
C ALA A 133 30.94 16.16 -6.94
N ALA A 134 29.75 16.04 -6.29
CA ALA A 134 29.56 15.18 -5.13
C ALA A 134 29.85 13.71 -5.44
N GLN A 135 29.37 13.20 -6.58
CA GLN A 135 29.59 11.82 -7.01
C GLN A 135 31.07 11.47 -7.25
N ALA A 136 31.93 12.47 -7.45
CA ALA A 136 33.35 12.28 -7.66
C ALA A 136 34.16 12.24 -6.34
N LEU A 137 33.54 12.52 -5.19
CA LEU A 137 34.22 12.55 -3.90
C LEU A 137 34.33 11.16 -3.29
N ASP A 138 35.46 10.92 -2.62
CA ASP A 138 35.64 9.70 -1.84
C ASP A 138 34.63 9.63 -0.67
N GLY A 139 34.09 8.45 -0.41
CA GLY A 139 33.08 8.24 0.65
C GLY A 139 31.62 8.53 0.22
N VAL A 140 31.39 9.11 -0.96
CA VAL A 140 30.06 9.28 -1.53
C VAL A 140 29.64 8.01 -2.28
N THR A 141 28.54 7.40 -1.86
CA THR A 141 27.99 6.20 -2.51
C THR A 141 27.00 6.54 -3.63
N ALA A 142 26.30 7.67 -3.50
CA ALA A 142 25.41 8.22 -4.53
C ALA A 142 25.16 9.71 -4.28
N ALA A 143 24.78 10.44 -5.35
CA ALA A 143 24.20 11.79 -5.23
C ALA A 143 23.16 11.98 -6.33
N GLN A 144 22.10 12.74 -6.01
CA GLN A 144 21.04 13.11 -6.95
C GLN A 144 20.42 14.46 -6.59
N PRO A 145 19.66 15.10 -7.49
CA PRO A 145 18.84 16.26 -7.13
C PRO A 145 17.82 15.89 -6.04
N ASN A 146 17.54 16.85 -5.14
CA ASN A 146 16.39 16.78 -4.23
C ASN A 146 15.18 17.37 -4.97
N TYR A 147 14.44 16.55 -5.67
CA TYR A 147 13.30 16.98 -6.48
C TYR A 147 12.17 17.53 -5.62
N VAL A 148 11.40 18.46 -6.18
CA VAL A 148 10.22 19.05 -5.55
C VAL A 148 8.97 18.43 -6.17
N TYR A 149 8.09 18.00 -5.31
CA TYR A 149 6.76 17.49 -5.60
C TYR A 149 5.70 18.45 -5.05
N GLU A 150 4.55 18.44 -5.65
CA GLU A 150 3.39 19.24 -5.21
C GLU A 150 2.20 18.30 -5.01
N VAL A 151 1.27 18.66 -4.16
CA VAL A 151 -0.03 17.97 -4.10
C VAL A 151 -0.73 18.13 -5.45
N ILE A 152 -1.41 17.09 -5.89
CA ILE A 152 -2.25 17.15 -7.07
C ILE A 152 -3.60 17.68 -6.63
N ASP A 153 -3.72 19.02 -6.58
CA ASP A 153 -4.87 19.74 -6.01
C ASP A 153 -6.21 19.22 -6.55
N ALA A 154 -7.11 18.91 -5.62
CA ALA A 154 -8.51 18.70 -5.93
C ALA A 154 -9.22 20.07 -5.97
N VAL A 155 -10.05 20.28 -7.01
CA VAL A 155 -10.90 21.47 -7.08
C VAL A 155 -12.09 21.28 -6.15
N GLN A 156 -12.16 22.13 -5.14
CA GLN A 156 -13.31 22.16 -4.23
C GLN A 156 -14.46 22.96 -4.86
N ASP A 157 -15.67 22.43 -4.78
CA ASP A 157 -16.86 23.21 -5.07
C ASP A 157 -17.11 24.24 -3.95
N PRO A 158 -17.55 25.48 -4.29
CA PRO A 158 -17.58 26.60 -3.34
C PRO A 158 -18.64 26.51 -2.23
N VAL A 159 -19.31 25.39 -2.04
CA VAL A 159 -20.40 25.22 -1.07
C VAL A 159 -20.04 24.19 -0.01
N ALA A 160 -19.42 24.65 1.08
CA ALA A 160 -19.38 23.87 2.32
C ALA A 160 -20.78 23.82 2.95
N THR A 161 -21.36 22.64 3.09
CA THR A 161 -22.72 22.46 3.65
C THR A 161 -22.64 21.64 4.94
N SER A 162 -23.37 22.03 5.98
CA SER A 162 -23.38 21.26 7.23
C SER A 162 -24.14 19.94 7.06
N VAL A 163 -23.67 18.88 7.73
CA VAL A 163 -24.33 17.55 7.74
C VAL A 163 -25.82 17.62 8.09
N ALA A 164 -26.20 18.51 9.03
CA ALA A 164 -27.60 18.68 9.44
C ALA A 164 -28.51 19.18 8.30
N GLN A 165 -28.00 20.02 7.40
CA GLN A 165 -28.76 20.48 6.25
C GLN A 165 -28.90 19.38 5.20
N LEU A 166 -27.86 18.58 5.00
CA LEU A 166 -27.83 17.48 4.04
C LEU A 166 -28.77 16.34 4.42
N LEU A 167 -28.81 15.98 5.71
CA LEU A 167 -29.73 14.96 6.23
C LEU A 167 -31.21 15.33 6.05
N SER A 168 -31.53 16.63 5.97
CA SER A 168 -32.90 17.08 5.73
C SER A 168 -33.36 16.92 4.27
N GLU A 169 -32.43 16.77 3.33
CA GLU A 169 -32.69 16.66 1.88
C GLU A 169 -32.67 15.20 1.38
N SER A 170 -32.11 14.28 2.17
CA SER A 170 -31.97 12.86 1.76
C SER A 170 -33.27 12.08 1.94
N THR A 171 -33.84 11.63 0.82
CA THR A 171 -34.94 10.65 0.77
C THR A 171 -34.48 9.24 0.37
N ALA A 172 -33.20 8.94 0.51
CA ALA A 172 -32.58 7.75 -0.05
C ALA A 172 -33.02 6.45 0.64
N THR A 173 -33.23 5.42 -0.18
CA THR A 173 -33.76 4.10 0.22
C THR A 173 -32.86 2.93 -0.16
N ALA A 174 -31.66 3.16 -0.67
CA ALA A 174 -30.75 2.07 -1.01
C ALA A 174 -29.93 1.65 0.22
N SER A 175 -30.14 0.43 0.71
CA SER A 175 -29.32 -0.14 1.79
C SER A 175 -28.15 -0.92 1.19
N ILE A 176 -26.95 -0.38 1.30
CA ILE A 176 -25.68 -1.06 0.92
C ILE A 176 -25.02 -1.76 2.12
N GLY A 177 -25.77 -1.98 3.19
CA GLY A 177 -25.25 -2.63 4.40
C GLY A 177 -24.47 -1.73 5.35
N VAL A 178 -24.46 -0.41 5.08
CA VAL A 178 -23.95 0.65 5.98
C VAL A 178 -25.06 1.66 6.27
N ASN A 179 -24.92 2.40 7.38
CA ASN A 179 -25.93 3.36 7.82
C ASN A 179 -25.48 4.82 7.67
N ASP A 180 -24.38 5.05 6.94
CA ASP A 180 -23.81 6.38 6.70
C ASP A 180 -24.69 7.14 5.71
N PRO A 181 -25.13 8.37 6.04
CA PRO A 181 -26.12 9.09 5.25
C PRO A 181 -25.74 9.28 3.78
N PHE A 182 -24.48 9.64 3.49
CA PHE A 182 -24.05 9.91 2.11
C PHE A 182 -23.85 8.62 1.30
N ALA A 183 -23.48 7.52 1.95
CA ALA A 183 -23.28 6.23 1.29
C ALA A 183 -24.59 5.63 0.76
N SER A 184 -25.75 6.07 1.28
CA SER A 184 -27.05 5.62 0.80
C SER A 184 -27.54 6.33 -0.46
N ILE A 185 -26.83 7.35 -0.95
CA ILE A 185 -27.19 8.16 -2.10
C ILE A 185 -26.36 7.74 -3.31
N SER A 186 -26.98 7.06 -4.26
CA SER A 186 -26.35 6.62 -5.51
C SER A 186 -26.55 7.58 -6.69
N ASP A 187 -27.46 8.58 -6.57
CA ASP A 187 -27.75 9.53 -7.65
C ASP A 187 -26.68 10.64 -7.70
N PRO A 188 -25.85 10.70 -8.77
CA PRO A 188 -24.80 11.68 -8.88
C PRO A 188 -25.28 13.14 -9.04
N SER A 189 -26.57 13.35 -9.28
CA SER A 189 -27.17 14.69 -9.36
C SER A 189 -27.52 15.29 -8.00
N ILE A 190 -27.53 14.46 -6.95
CA ILE A 190 -27.83 14.89 -5.58
C ILE A 190 -26.53 15.28 -4.87
N SER A 191 -26.50 16.42 -4.22
CA SER A 191 -25.33 16.86 -3.48
C SER A 191 -24.96 15.92 -2.32
N HIS A 192 -23.63 15.75 -2.10
CA HIS A 192 -23.07 14.90 -1.06
C HIS A 192 -23.53 13.44 -1.16
N ASN A 193 -23.42 12.88 -2.35
CA ASN A 193 -23.64 11.47 -2.61
C ASN A 193 -22.29 10.73 -2.70
N GLN A 194 -22.37 9.41 -2.61
CA GLN A 194 -21.25 8.51 -2.85
C GLN A 194 -21.58 7.57 -4.02
N TYR A 195 -21.94 8.15 -5.20
CA TYR A 195 -22.27 7.40 -6.41
C TYR A 195 -21.19 6.38 -6.79
N TRP A 196 -19.94 6.69 -6.49
CA TRP A 196 -18.79 5.87 -6.82
C TRP A 196 -18.76 4.52 -6.10
N LEU A 197 -19.41 4.39 -4.93
CA LEU A 197 -19.59 3.10 -4.26
C LEU A 197 -20.38 2.11 -5.12
N TYR A 198 -21.27 2.63 -5.94
CA TYR A 198 -22.10 1.83 -6.87
C TYR A 198 -21.44 1.65 -8.22
N ASN A 199 -20.76 2.68 -8.71
CA ASN A 199 -20.10 2.62 -10.02
C ASN A 199 -18.91 1.66 -10.07
N CYS A 200 -18.30 1.37 -8.90
CA CYS A 200 -17.17 0.46 -8.75
C CYS A 200 -17.50 -0.79 -7.92
N ASP A 201 -18.79 -1.04 -7.68
CA ASP A 201 -19.36 -2.21 -6.99
C ASP A 201 -18.82 -2.46 -5.56
N PHE A 202 -18.36 -1.40 -4.86
CA PHE A 202 -18.00 -1.48 -3.44
C PHE A 202 -19.16 -1.96 -2.57
N ASN A 203 -20.39 -1.52 -2.88
CA ASN A 203 -21.61 -1.91 -2.17
C ASN A 203 -21.85 -3.43 -2.20
N THR A 204 -21.45 -4.12 -3.25
CA THR A 204 -21.51 -5.58 -3.37
C THR A 204 -20.29 -6.22 -2.74
N ALA A 205 -19.11 -5.69 -3.01
CA ALA A 205 -17.84 -6.14 -2.45
C ALA A 205 -17.87 -6.20 -0.91
N TRP A 206 -18.43 -5.19 -0.23
CA TRP A 206 -18.55 -5.14 1.23
C TRP A 206 -19.48 -6.20 1.84
N GLN A 207 -20.30 -6.88 1.04
CA GLN A 207 -21.08 -8.04 1.50
C GLN A 207 -20.22 -9.29 1.58
N THR A 208 -19.09 -9.28 0.87
CA THR A 208 -18.16 -10.41 0.74
C THR A 208 -16.93 -10.24 1.61
N THR A 209 -16.37 -9.03 1.65
CA THR A 209 -15.17 -8.72 2.43
C THR A 209 -15.23 -7.32 3.01
N ARG A 210 -14.61 -7.14 4.17
CA ARG A 210 -14.48 -5.87 4.89
C ARG A 210 -13.14 -5.86 5.59
N THR A 211 -12.55 -4.68 5.75
CA THR A 211 -11.41 -4.50 6.64
C THR A 211 -11.94 -4.00 7.99
N ASP A 212 -11.70 -4.70 9.05
CA ASP A 212 -12.12 -4.28 10.41
C ASP A 212 -10.90 -3.79 11.22
N GLY A 213 -10.07 -2.94 10.61
CA GLY A 213 -8.84 -2.40 11.20
C GLY A 213 -7.59 -3.27 11.01
N ASP A 214 -7.72 -4.43 10.40
CA ASP A 214 -6.61 -5.39 10.21
C ASP A 214 -5.61 -4.94 9.15
N VAL A 215 -5.99 -4.04 8.26
CA VAL A 215 -5.17 -3.50 7.17
C VAL A 215 -4.99 -2.01 7.35
N THR A 216 -3.79 -1.50 7.07
CA THR A 216 -3.47 -0.08 7.17
C THR A 216 -3.15 0.51 5.80
N ILE A 217 -3.76 1.66 5.51
CA ILE A 217 -3.42 2.54 4.38
C ILE A 217 -2.58 3.69 4.92
N ALA A 218 -1.33 3.81 4.47
CA ALA A 218 -0.50 4.97 4.75
C ALA A 218 -0.83 6.10 3.75
N VAL A 219 -1.17 7.28 4.27
CA VAL A 219 -1.50 8.47 3.48
C VAL A 219 -0.31 9.43 3.51
N PHE A 220 0.47 9.45 2.42
CA PHE A 220 1.60 10.36 2.23
C PHE A 220 1.08 11.64 1.58
N ASP A 221 0.77 12.64 2.39
CA ASP A 221 0.09 13.86 1.94
C ASP A 221 0.45 15.07 2.84
N THR A 222 -0.39 16.07 2.88
CA THR A 222 -0.24 17.29 3.67
C THR A 222 -0.55 17.12 5.16
N GLY A 223 -0.77 15.89 5.62
CA GLY A 223 -1.29 15.56 6.95
C GLY A 223 -2.81 15.39 6.94
N VAL A 224 -3.36 14.87 8.02
CA VAL A 224 -4.77 14.53 8.18
C VAL A 224 -5.31 15.14 9.47
N MET A 225 -6.50 15.73 9.42
CA MET A 225 -7.23 16.18 10.60
C MET A 225 -7.72 14.95 11.38
N GLN A 226 -6.91 14.52 12.35
CA GLN A 226 -7.11 13.26 13.11
C GLN A 226 -8.40 13.30 13.95
N SER A 227 -8.82 14.49 14.38
CA SER A 227 -10.03 14.72 15.17
C SER A 227 -11.33 14.75 14.37
N HIS A 228 -11.28 14.67 13.02
CA HIS A 228 -12.50 14.68 12.22
C HIS A 228 -13.38 13.49 12.58
N GLN A 229 -14.68 13.75 12.87
CA GLN A 229 -15.62 12.76 13.41
C GLN A 229 -15.75 11.50 12.55
N ASP A 230 -15.57 11.63 11.23
CA ASP A 230 -15.68 10.54 10.27
C ASP A 230 -14.33 9.86 9.96
N LEU A 231 -13.26 10.22 10.65
CA LEU A 231 -11.92 9.64 10.46
C LEU A 231 -11.33 9.07 11.75
N ASN A 232 -11.61 9.70 12.89
CA ASN A 232 -10.89 9.53 14.14
C ASN A 232 -10.79 8.07 14.63
N ALA A 233 -11.82 7.26 14.38
CA ALA A 233 -11.83 5.86 14.81
C ALA A 233 -10.89 4.96 13.95
N ASN A 234 -10.57 5.38 12.72
CA ASN A 234 -9.69 4.63 11.82
C ASN A 234 -8.25 5.16 11.84
N VAL A 235 -8.00 6.36 12.41
CA VAL A 235 -6.67 6.97 12.40
C VAL A 235 -5.78 6.40 13.51
N LEU A 236 -4.59 5.93 13.14
CA LEU A 236 -3.54 5.48 14.06
C LEU A 236 -2.77 6.69 14.60
N THR A 237 -3.40 7.45 15.49
CA THR A 237 -2.88 8.73 16.02
C THR A 237 -1.51 8.61 16.68
N GLN A 238 -1.25 7.48 17.34
CA GLN A 238 0.02 7.21 18.02
C GLN A 238 1.21 7.03 17.06
N TYR A 239 0.93 6.80 15.78
CA TYR A 239 1.93 6.60 14.73
C TYR A 239 1.89 7.70 13.66
N ALA A 240 1.05 8.72 13.81
CA ALA A 240 1.03 9.85 12.88
C ALA A 240 2.40 10.56 12.89
N TYR A 241 2.94 10.84 11.69
CA TYR A 241 4.33 11.27 11.54
C TYR A 241 4.48 12.41 10.55
N ASP A 242 5.30 13.38 10.90
CA ASP A 242 5.77 14.45 10.00
C ASP A 242 7.19 14.09 9.52
N SER A 243 7.30 13.67 8.27
CA SER A 243 8.56 13.25 7.67
C SER A 243 9.48 14.43 7.31
N TYR A 244 8.93 15.64 7.23
CA TYR A 244 9.72 16.85 6.99
C TYR A 244 10.46 17.28 8.25
N SER A 245 9.76 17.34 9.39
CA SER A 245 10.35 17.63 10.71
C SER A 245 10.94 16.38 11.40
N LYS A 246 10.61 15.18 10.90
CA LYS A 246 10.99 13.88 11.45
C LYS A 246 10.52 13.64 12.88
N THR A 247 9.27 14.03 13.16
CA THR A 247 8.66 13.92 14.48
C THR A 247 7.29 13.26 14.42
N LEU A 248 6.91 12.58 15.51
CA LEU A 248 5.52 12.14 15.69
C LEU A 248 4.61 13.37 15.87
N ILE A 249 3.40 13.28 15.30
CA ILE A 249 2.40 14.34 15.38
C ILE A 249 1.39 13.95 16.45
N ALA A 250 1.32 14.72 17.55
CA ALA A 250 0.25 14.56 18.53
C ALA A 250 -1.02 15.28 18.05
N GLU A 251 -2.18 14.67 18.30
CA GLU A 251 -3.50 15.26 17.99
C GLU A 251 -3.69 16.66 18.56
N SER A 252 -3.01 16.97 19.68
CA SER A 252 -3.12 18.28 20.37
C SER A 252 -2.24 19.39 19.78
N ASP A 253 -1.37 19.10 18.84
CA ASP A 253 -0.31 20.04 18.44
C ASP A 253 -0.76 21.09 17.43
N GLY A 254 -1.96 20.93 16.84
CA GLY A 254 -2.50 21.81 15.80
C GLY A 254 -1.66 21.85 14.51
N LEU A 255 -0.72 20.89 14.37
CA LEU A 255 0.17 20.73 13.22
C LEU A 255 -0.19 19.49 12.40
N GLU A 256 -1.38 18.96 12.61
CA GLU A 256 -1.85 17.71 12.02
C GLU A 256 -1.84 17.75 10.49
N PHE A 257 -2.02 18.94 9.92
CA PHE A 257 -2.03 19.14 8.47
C PHE A 257 -1.56 20.55 8.08
N SER A 258 -0.88 20.64 6.94
CA SER A 258 -0.48 21.93 6.33
C SER A 258 -1.56 22.49 5.39
N SER A 259 -2.40 21.61 4.84
CA SER A 259 -3.63 21.95 4.09
C SER A 259 -4.67 20.84 4.30
N GLY A 260 -5.92 21.09 3.93
CA GLY A 260 -7.00 20.10 4.08
C GLY A 260 -6.95 18.94 3.09
N HIS A 261 -6.00 18.91 2.15
CA HIS A 261 -5.95 17.94 1.06
C HIS A 261 -5.81 16.49 1.57
N GLY A 262 -4.87 16.21 2.47
CA GLY A 262 -4.69 14.86 3.01
C GLY A 262 -5.90 14.35 3.82
N THR A 263 -6.69 15.26 4.42
CA THR A 263 -7.95 14.90 5.10
C THR A 263 -9.01 14.42 4.09
N MET A 264 -9.12 15.11 2.94
CA MET A 264 -10.00 14.69 1.85
C MET A 264 -9.60 13.32 1.30
N VAL A 265 -8.31 13.13 1.06
CA VAL A 265 -7.72 11.87 0.58
C VAL A 265 -7.97 10.73 1.57
N ALA A 266 -7.71 10.94 2.86
CA ALA A 266 -7.95 9.96 3.91
C ALA A 266 -9.42 9.54 3.97
N GLY A 267 -10.36 10.48 3.81
CA GLY A 267 -11.79 10.19 3.78
C GLY A 267 -12.21 9.31 2.62
N ALA A 268 -11.75 9.61 1.42
CA ALA A 268 -12.03 8.78 0.25
C ALA A 268 -11.47 7.35 0.41
N ALA A 269 -10.28 7.21 1.02
CA ALA A 269 -9.67 5.91 1.27
C ALA A 269 -10.41 5.12 2.34
N SER A 270 -10.63 5.68 3.54
CA SER A 270 -11.16 4.93 4.68
C SER A 270 -11.85 5.83 5.72
N ALA A 271 -12.84 6.65 5.32
CA ALA A 271 -13.77 7.22 6.29
C ALA A 271 -14.48 6.11 7.06
N VAL A 272 -14.87 6.39 8.32
CA VAL A 272 -15.46 5.40 9.22
C VAL A 272 -16.82 4.94 8.71
N ALA A 273 -16.88 3.73 8.21
CA ALA A 273 -18.13 3.15 7.70
C ALA A 273 -19.03 2.64 8.82
N ASN A 274 -20.33 2.74 8.61
CA ASN A 274 -21.39 2.24 9.50
C ASN A 274 -21.42 2.91 10.89
N ASN A 275 -21.08 4.20 10.93
CA ASN A 275 -21.10 5.03 12.14
C ASN A 275 -22.34 5.94 12.26
N ALA A 276 -23.28 5.86 11.31
CA ALA A 276 -24.47 6.71 11.17
C ALA A 276 -24.16 8.20 10.97
N PHE A 277 -23.00 8.52 10.41
CA PHE A 277 -22.52 9.87 10.19
C PHE A 277 -21.78 9.98 8.84
N GLY A 278 -21.94 11.08 8.11
CA GLY A 278 -21.16 11.43 6.93
C GLY A 278 -21.13 10.37 5.83
N MET A 279 -19.94 9.92 5.51
CA MET A 279 -19.60 9.05 4.38
C MET A 279 -18.96 7.74 4.83
N ALA A 280 -18.86 6.77 3.93
CA ALA A 280 -18.06 5.56 4.12
C ALA A 280 -16.86 5.60 3.17
N GLY A 281 -15.65 5.29 3.66
CA GLY A 281 -14.45 5.18 2.83
C GLY A 281 -14.42 3.88 2.02
N ALA A 282 -13.66 3.86 0.92
CA ALA A 282 -13.56 2.74 -0.02
C ALA A 282 -13.13 1.43 0.67
N ALA A 283 -12.20 1.51 1.61
CA ALA A 283 -11.69 0.36 2.35
C ALA A 283 -12.60 -0.11 3.50
N TYR A 284 -13.81 0.43 3.62
CA TYR A 284 -14.67 0.21 4.78
C TYR A 284 -14.01 0.80 6.05
N ASN A 285 -13.41 0.01 6.92
CA ASN A 285 -12.77 0.45 8.16
C ASN A 285 -11.28 0.08 8.23
N ALA A 286 -10.54 0.15 7.11
CA ALA A 286 -9.08 0.03 7.16
C ALA A 286 -8.49 1.13 8.04
N SER A 287 -7.44 0.80 8.78
CA SER A 287 -6.69 1.79 9.55
C SER A 287 -6.01 2.81 8.64
N LEU A 288 -5.94 4.06 9.07
CA LEU A 288 -5.27 5.15 8.39
C LEU A 288 -4.00 5.54 9.14
N LEU A 289 -2.86 5.51 8.45
CA LEU A 289 -1.59 6.00 8.96
C LEU A 289 -1.25 7.33 8.29
N PRO A 290 -1.49 8.49 8.94
CA PRO A 290 -1.10 9.78 8.40
C PRO A 290 0.42 9.93 8.42
N ILE A 291 1.02 10.15 7.25
CA ILE A 291 2.42 10.57 7.12
C ILE A 291 2.45 11.89 6.35
N LYS A 292 2.65 12.98 7.09
CA LYS A 292 2.77 14.30 6.53
C LYS A 292 4.12 14.46 5.87
N VAL A 293 4.11 14.67 4.55
CA VAL A 293 5.33 14.77 3.73
C VAL A 293 5.66 16.20 3.30
N SER A 294 4.79 17.17 3.63
CA SER A 294 4.93 18.59 3.26
C SER A 294 5.43 19.44 4.41
N ASN A 295 6.10 20.54 4.08
CA ASN A 295 6.42 21.57 5.07
C ASN A 295 5.18 22.42 5.45
N ASP A 296 5.23 23.08 6.62
CA ASP A 296 4.10 23.84 7.18
C ASP A 296 3.99 25.29 6.70
N ASN A 297 4.92 25.78 5.90
CA ASN A 297 5.21 27.21 5.88
C ASN A 297 4.62 27.99 4.73
N THR A 298 3.71 27.47 3.90
CA THR A 298 3.31 28.22 2.70
C THR A 298 1.89 27.94 2.22
N ALA A 299 1.36 28.90 1.44
CA ALA A 299 0.16 28.69 0.63
C ALA A 299 0.34 27.58 -0.45
N SER A 300 1.59 27.11 -0.63
CA SER A 300 1.97 26.00 -1.50
C SER A 300 2.92 25.09 -0.74
N PRO A 301 2.42 24.05 -0.05
CA PRO A 301 3.26 23.11 0.69
C PRO A 301 4.28 22.44 -0.22
N LYS A 302 5.56 22.50 0.14
CA LYS A 302 6.64 21.80 -0.57
C LYS A 302 6.76 20.37 -0.05
N ILE A 303 6.85 19.45 -0.97
CA ILE A 303 7.20 18.04 -0.75
C ILE A 303 8.50 17.80 -1.50
N THR A 304 9.44 17.06 -0.90
CA THR A 304 10.75 16.82 -1.51
C THR A 304 11.07 15.33 -1.55
N THR A 305 12.00 14.91 -2.41
CA THR A 305 12.55 13.55 -2.36
C THR A 305 12.99 13.19 -0.94
N ALA A 306 13.66 14.10 -0.24
CA ALA A 306 14.11 13.88 1.13
C ALA A 306 12.96 13.55 2.09
N SER A 307 11.84 14.28 2.02
CA SER A 307 10.69 14.01 2.88
C SER A 307 9.98 12.71 2.51
N LEU A 308 9.93 12.36 1.22
CA LEU A 308 9.33 11.09 0.78
C LEU A 308 10.19 9.89 1.19
N LEU A 309 11.53 9.98 1.09
CA LEU A 309 12.43 8.95 1.59
C LEU A 309 12.31 8.78 3.11
N ALA A 310 12.27 9.88 3.86
CA ALA A 310 12.06 9.84 5.32
C ALA A 310 10.71 9.23 5.70
N ALA A 311 9.67 9.43 4.87
CA ALA A 311 8.36 8.81 5.06
C ALA A 311 8.42 7.28 4.87
N TYR A 312 9.11 6.80 3.82
CA TYR A 312 9.33 5.36 3.62
C TYR A 312 10.21 4.75 4.70
N ASP A 313 11.30 5.42 5.10
CA ASP A 313 12.17 4.95 6.16
C ASP A 313 11.41 4.78 7.49
N TYR A 314 10.55 5.76 7.83
CA TYR A 314 9.67 5.65 8.99
C TYR A 314 8.68 4.49 8.85
N LEU A 315 8.02 4.37 7.70
CA LEU A 315 7.05 3.32 7.42
C LEU A 315 7.69 1.93 7.54
N PHE A 316 8.87 1.70 6.97
CA PHE A 316 9.60 0.43 7.11
C PHE A 316 9.94 0.15 8.57
N SER A 317 10.47 1.16 9.29
CA SER A 317 10.78 1.01 10.72
C SER A 317 9.55 0.67 11.54
N LEU A 318 8.39 1.26 11.22
CA LEU A 318 7.13 0.99 11.91
C LEU A 318 6.62 -0.42 11.65
N VAL A 319 6.71 -0.89 10.41
CA VAL A 319 6.34 -2.28 10.06
C VAL A 319 7.28 -3.26 10.76
N ASP A 320 8.59 -3.01 10.72
CA ASP A 320 9.60 -3.90 11.30
C ASP A 320 9.55 -3.93 12.84
N ALA A 321 9.37 -2.78 13.49
CA ALA A 321 9.43 -2.68 14.95
C ALA A 321 8.08 -2.93 15.65
N GLU A 322 6.97 -2.42 15.08
CA GLU A 322 5.65 -2.43 15.71
C GLU A 322 4.70 -3.45 15.07
N GLY A 323 5.08 -4.02 13.93
CA GLY A 323 4.25 -4.99 13.20
C GLY A 323 2.95 -4.39 12.64
N VAL A 324 2.93 -3.08 12.38
CA VAL A 324 1.75 -2.44 11.77
C VAL A 324 1.55 -2.98 10.37
N ASN A 325 0.38 -3.54 10.10
CA ASN A 325 0.07 -4.21 8.84
C ASN A 325 -0.26 -3.19 7.74
N VAL A 326 0.75 -2.44 7.29
CA VAL A 326 0.61 -1.53 6.15
C VAL A 326 0.62 -2.34 4.85
N ARG A 327 -0.40 -2.16 4.02
CA ARG A 327 -0.51 -2.84 2.71
C ARG A 327 -0.57 -1.88 1.54
N VAL A 328 -0.94 -0.64 1.78
CA VAL A 328 -1.08 0.37 0.73
C VAL A 328 -0.46 1.68 1.19
N VAL A 329 0.29 2.32 0.30
CA VAL A 329 0.66 3.73 0.38
C VAL A 329 -0.15 4.49 -0.66
N ASN A 330 -0.86 5.54 -0.28
CA ASN A 330 -1.47 6.47 -1.22
C ASN A 330 -0.67 7.76 -1.31
N MET A 331 -0.33 8.15 -2.54
CA MET A 331 0.34 9.42 -2.87
C MET A 331 -0.50 10.23 -3.84
N SER A 332 -1.23 11.19 -3.32
CA SER A 332 -2.00 12.15 -4.14
C SER A 332 -1.19 13.41 -4.46
N LEU A 333 0.06 13.20 -4.89
CA LEU A 333 1.08 14.21 -5.16
C LEU A 333 1.88 13.86 -6.41
N GLY A 334 2.61 14.84 -6.96
CA GLY A 334 3.45 14.55 -8.11
C GLY A 334 4.36 15.69 -8.54
N SER A 335 5.31 15.35 -9.41
CA SER A 335 6.17 16.29 -10.14
C SER A 335 6.19 15.91 -11.61
N ARG A 336 6.08 16.91 -12.48
CA ARG A 336 6.10 16.63 -13.93
C ARG A 336 7.52 16.51 -14.44
N GLY A 337 7.78 15.42 -15.14
CA GLY A 337 8.96 15.30 -15.98
C GLY A 337 8.78 16.11 -17.27
N THR A 338 9.83 16.78 -17.73
CA THR A 338 9.83 17.49 -19.01
C THR A 338 10.72 16.77 -20.01
N GLY A 339 10.12 16.09 -20.99
CA GLY A 339 10.84 15.52 -22.14
C GLY A 339 11.85 14.42 -21.85
N SER A 340 12.19 14.17 -20.59
CA SER A 340 12.98 13.06 -20.07
C SER A 340 12.38 12.61 -18.74
N SER A 341 12.51 11.36 -18.39
CA SER A 341 12.10 10.83 -17.10
C SER A 341 12.71 11.66 -15.95
N LEU A 342 11.87 11.98 -14.93
CA LEU A 342 12.41 12.42 -13.65
C LEU A 342 13.29 11.29 -13.11
N ASN A 343 14.57 11.56 -12.92
CA ASN A 343 15.52 10.52 -12.53
C ASN A 343 15.67 10.43 -11.00
N ASP A 344 14.53 10.28 -10.30
CA ASP A 344 14.52 10.10 -8.84
C ASP A 344 14.67 8.62 -8.48
N THR A 345 15.88 8.10 -8.75
CA THR A 345 16.17 6.67 -8.58
C THR A 345 16.09 6.19 -7.14
N ARG A 346 16.25 7.09 -6.16
CA ARG A 346 16.14 6.71 -4.74
C ARG A 346 14.68 6.55 -4.31
N LEU A 347 13.80 7.43 -4.76
CA LEU A 347 12.37 7.28 -4.49
C LEU A 347 11.82 6.03 -5.20
N GLU A 348 12.17 5.83 -6.48
CA GLU A 348 11.82 4.63 -7.23
C GLU A 348 12.28 3.36 -6.50
N ALA A 349 13.54 3.32 -6.02
CA ALA A 349 14.05 2.19 -5.24
C ALA A 349 13.31 1.99 -3.90
N ALA A 350 12.90 3.05 -3.22
CA ALA A 350 12.12 2.95 -1.99
C ALA A 350 10.72 2.36 -2.25
N ILE A 351 10.07 2.78 -3.34
CA ILE A 351 8.78 2.24 -3.79
C ILE A 351 8.93 0.75 -4.19
N ALA A 352 9.96 0.42 -4.96
CA ALA A 352 10.28 -0.97 -5.33
C ALA A 352 10.54 -1.85 -4.09
N LYS A 353 11.24 -1.31 -3.08
CA LYS A 353 11.46 -1.98 -1.80
C LYS A 353 10.15 -2.20 -1.04
N ALA A 354 9.28 -1.19 -0.98
CA ALA A 354 7.96 -1.30 -0.35
C ALA A 354 7.17 -2.47 -0.94
N ARG A 355 7.15 -2.60 -2.28
CA ARG A 355 6.45 -3.67 -2.97
C ARG A 355 7.12 -5.03 -2.78
N SER A 356 8.44 -5.13 -3.04
CA SER A 356 9.14 -6.42 -3.12
C SER A 356 9.47 -7.03 -1.76
N GLN A 357 9.72 -6.21 -0.73
CA GLN A 357 10.14 -6.68 0.58
C GLN A 357 9.02 -6.62 1.64
N TYR A 358 8.06 -5.70 1.47
CA TYR A 358 6.99 -5.48 2.45
C TYR A 358 5.59 -5.81 1.91
N GLY A 359 5.46 -6.16 0.63
CA GLY A 359 4.16 -6.41 0.00
C GLY A 359 3.23 -5.18 -0.02
N ILE A 360 3.81 -3.98 0.02
CA ILE A 360 3.06 -2.72 0.08
C ILE A 360 2.88 -2.16 -1.33
N VAL A 361 1.64 -1.98 -1.76
CA VAL A 361 1.31 -1.35 -3.05
C VAL A 361 1.32 0.17 -2.91
N THR A 362 2.04 0.86 -3.78
CA THR A 362 2.00 2.32 -3.87
C THR A 362 1.04 2.75 -4.97
N VAL A 363 -0.02 3.49 -4.58
CA VAL A 363 -1.06 4.01 -5.46
C VAL A 363 -0.89 5.52 -5.59
N CYS A 364 -0.85 6.02 -6.82
CA CYS A 364 -0.53 7.42 -7.07
C CYS A 364 -1.57 8.09 -7.97
N ALA A 365 -1.86 9.35 -7.69
CA ALA A 365 -2.71 10.16 -8.55
C ALA A 365 -2.02 10.46 -9.89
N GLY A 366 -2.68 10.18 -10.99
CA GLY A 366 -2.13 10.28 -12.35
C GLY A 366 -1.93 11.71 -12.87
N GLY A 367 -2.53 12.73 -12.23
CA GLY A 367 -2.41 14.14 -12.58
C GLY A 367 -3.70 14.79 -13.06
N ASN A 368 -3.82 16.11 -12.83
CA ASN A 368 -5.02 16.93 -13.12
C ASN A 368 -4.79 17.96 -14.25
N GLY A 369 -3.84 17.70 -15.14
CA GLY A 369 -3.50 18.63 -16.19
C GLY A 369 -2.81 19.91 -15.67
N LYS A 370 -2.43 20.77 -16.59
CA LYS A 370 -2.00 22.13 -16.26
C LYS A 370 -3.16 23.09 -16.54
N ASN A 371 -3.60 23.85 -15.55
CA ASN A 371 -4.79 24.71 -15.65
C ASN A 371 -6.02 23.94 -16.13
N PHE A 372 -6.20 22.68 -15.68
CA PHE A 372 -7.29 21.78 -16.06
C PHE A 372 -7.36 21.43 -17.56
N VAL A 373 -6.24 21.49 -18.25
CA VAL A 373 -6.09 20.94 -19.59
C VAL A 373 -5.28 19.66 -19.47
N ALA A 374 -5.82 18.54 -19.94
CA ALA A 374 -5.14 17.25 -19.92
C ALA A 374 -3.75 17.32 -20.55
N GLN A 375 -2.79 16.64 -19.97
CA GLN A 375 -1.42 16.55 -20.46
C GLN A 375 -0.98 15.11 -20.63
N THR A 376 -0.02 14.91 -21.55
CA THR A 376 0.57 13.60 -21.86
C THR A 376 1.96 13.43 -21.24
N ASP A 377 2.51 14.50 -20.68
CA ASP A 377 3.83 14.44 -20.05
C ASP A 377 3.78 13.54 -18.80
N PRO A 378 4.83 12.78 -18.52
CA PRO A 378 4.89 11.92 -17.33
C PRO A 378 4.70 12.71 -16.03
N MET A 379 3.99 12.10 -15.09
CA MET A 379 3.77 12.57 -13.72
C MET A 379 4.39 11.58 -12.74
N TYR A 380 5.42 11.99 -12.03
CA TYR A 380 6.10 11.12 -11.07
C TYR A 380 5.69 11.48 -9.63
N PRO A 381 5.55 10.47 -8.72
CA PRO A 381 5.93 9.07 -8.89
C PRO A 381 4.90 8.19 -9.63
N ALA A 382 3.73 8.71 -10.00
CA ALA A 382 2.65 7.91 -10.59
C ALA A 382 3.10 7.06 -11.81
N ASP A 383 4.01 7.58 -12.62
CA ASP A 383 4.47 6.95 -13.85
C ASP A 383 5.80 6.15 -13.68
N PHE A 384 6.19 5.81 -12.43
CA PHE A 384 7.16 4.75 -12.17
C PHE A 384 6.50 3.38 -12.33
N ASP A 385 7.24 2.41 -12.86
CA ASP A 385 6.72 1.05 -13.14
C ASP A 385 6.22 0.31 -11.88
N GLU A 386 6.73 0.65 -10.71
CA GLU A 386 6.35 0.06 -9.42
C GLU A 386 5.09 0.65 -8.80
N CYS A 387 4.61 1.78 -9.33
CA CYS A 387 3.39 2.44 -8.86
C CYS A 387 2.15 1.92 -9.59
N VAL A 388 0.98 2.16 -9.00
CA VAL A 388 -0.32 2.09 -9.67
C VAL A 388 -0.78 3.50 -9.96
N SER A 389 -0.76 3.90 -11.22
CA SER A 389 -1.13 5.24 -11.69
C SER A 389 -2.62 5.34 -11.95
N VAL A 390 -3.33 6.25 -11.26
CA VAL A 390 -4.79 6.33 -11.28
C VAL A 390 -5.28 7.61 -11.95
N THR A 391 -6.10 7.46 -12.99
CA THR A 391 -6.78 8.58 -13.66
C THR A 391 -8.22 8.76 -13.16
N ALA A 392 -8.76 9.97 -13.33
CA ALA A 392 -10.07 10.35 -12.80
C ALA A 392 -11.18 10.22 -13.84
N LEU A 393 -12.35 9.72 -13.42
CA LEU A 393 -13.58 9.63 -14.21
C LEU A 393 -14.65 10.58 -13.68
N GLN A 394 -15.56 10.98 -14.59
CA GLN A 394 -16.81 11.67 -14.29
C GLN A 394 -17.80 10.73 -13.58
N PRO A 395 -18.86 11.28 -12.93
CA PRO A 395 -19.93 10.47 -12.36
C PRO A 395 -20.65 9.54 -13.36
N ASP A 396 -20.64 9.87 -14.64
CA ASP A 396 -21.23 9.06 -15.72
C ASP A 396 -20.27 7.98 -16.26
N GLY A 397 -19.10 7.80 -15.65
CA GLY A 397 -18.09 6.81 -16.05
C GLY A 397 -17.21 7.24 -17.23
N THR A 398 -17.38 8.46 -17.77
CA THR A 398 -16.52 8.99 -18.83
C THR A 398 -15.27 9.66 -18.29
N ASN A 399 -14.25 9.83 -19.13
CA ASN A 399 -13.03 10.52 -18.73
C ASN A 399 -13.29 12.00 -18.43
N ILE A 400 -12.64 12.49 -17.39
CA ILE A 400 -12.57 13.93 -17.12
C ILE A 400 -11.59 14.58 -18.10
N ALA A 401 -12.02 15.66 -18.76
CA ALA A 401 -11.24 16.34 -19.78
C ALA A 401 -9.87 16.84 -19.30
N TRP A 402 -9.74 17.16 -18.04
CA TRP A 402 -8.49 17.64 -17.45
C TRP A 402 -7.63 16.55 -16.83
N SER A 403 -8.10 15.31 -16.71
CA SER A 403 -7.28 14.20 -16.20
C SER A 403 -6.11 13.91 -17.14
N ASP A 404 -4.91 13.79 -16.58
CA ASP A 404 -3.74 13.42 -17.38
C ASP A 404 -3.90 12.03 -17.98
N TYR A 405 -3.28 11.83 -19.15
CA TYR A 405 -3.29 10.55 -19.84
C TYR A 405 -1.96 10.35 -20.59
N ASN A 406 -1.43 9.14 -20.53
CA ASN A 406 -0.27 8.69 -21.30
C ASN A 406 -0.18 7.14 -21.20
N GLN A 407 0.86 6.56 -21.76
CA GLN A 407 1.06 5.12 -21.77
C GLN A 407 1.37 4.49 -20.40
N TYR A 408 1.67 5.30 -19.39
CA TYR A 408 2.03 4.85 -18.04
C TYR A 408 0.85 4.90 -17.04
N LYS A 409 -0.34 5.32 -17.50
CA LYS A 409 -1.53 5.32 -16.66
C LYS A 409 -2.15 3.92 -16.64
N ASP A 410 -2.31 3.36 -15.45
CA ASP A 410 -2.72 1.97 -15.30
C ASP A 410 -4.23 1.80 -15.28
N ILE A 411 -4.92 2.52 -14.40
CA ILE A 411 -6.32 2.27 -14.12
C ILE A 411 -7.08 3.57 -13.87
N SER A 412 -8.39 3.51 -13.93
CA SER A 412 -9.27 4.65 -13.73
C SER A 412 -10.24 4.40 -12.57
N ALA A 413 -10.55 5.46 -11.83
CA ALA A 413 -11.59 5.44 -10.82
C ALA A 413 -12.36 6.77 -10.81
N PRO A 414 -13.57 6.82 -10.23
CA PRO A 414 -14.29 8.07 -10.02
C PRO A 414 -13.45 9.11 -9.30
N GLY A 415 -13.35 10.30 -9.88
CA GLY A 415 -12.60 11.43 -9.35
C GLY A 415 -13.33 12.75 -9.53
N GLY A 416 -14.53 12.74 -10.13
CA GLY A 416 -15.38 13.91 -10.31
C GLY A 416 -16.44 14.01 -9.21
N SER A 417 -16.58 15.16 -8.58
CA SER A 417 -17.62 15.45 -7.56
C SER A 417 -17.64 14.42 -6.41
N ILE A 418 -16.49 14.13 -5.84
CA ILE A 418 -16.35 13.20 -4.72
C ILE A 418 -16.67 13.91 -3.40
N THR A 419 -17.61 13.37 -2.63
CA THR A 419 -17.86 13.83 -1.25
C THR A 419 -16.69 13.42 -0.35
N VAL A 420 -16.13 14.36 0.40
CA VAL A 420 -14.96 14.16 1.24
C VAL A 420 -15.04 14.98 2.53
N PRO A 421 -14.36 14.57 3.62
CA PRO A 421 -14.25 15.36 4.84
C PRO A 421 -13.54 16.70 4.58
N LEU A 422 -13.98 17.73 5.27
CA LEU A 422 -13.38 19.08 5.22
C LEU A 422 -12.55 19.32 6.48
N ALA A 423 -11.26 19.51 6.33
CA ALA A 423 -10.41 19.95 7.43
C ALA A 423 -10.70 21.42 7.79
N SER A 424 -10.76 21.71 9.06
CA SER A 424 -11.00 23.05 9.58
C SER A 424 -10.03 23.41 10.71
N THR A 425 -9.56 24.65 10.72
CA THR A 425 -8.70 25.20 11.77
C THR A 425 -9.50 25.93 12.86
N ASP A 426 -10.81 26.06 12.72
CA ASP A 426 -11.70 26.71 13.69
C ASP A 426 -12.35 25.74 14.71
N GLY A 427 -11.99 24.45 14.62
CA GLY A 427 -12.45 23.40 15.51
C GLY A 427 -13.73 22.69 15.05
N ASP A 428 -14.22 22.94 13.84
CA ASP A 428 -15.29 22.11 13.25
C ASP A 428 -14.71 20.77 12.77
N THR A 429 -15.11 19.69 13.44
CA THR A 429 -14.68 18.31 13.14
C THR A 429 -15.71 17.55 12.31
N THR A 430 -16.72 18.21 11.76
CA THR A 430 -17.90 17.55 11.16
C THR A 430 -18.17 17.97 9.72
N GLY A 431 -17.34 18.85 9.14
CA GLY A 431 -17.54 19.42 7.82
C GLY A 431 -17.29 18.44 6.68
N PHE A 432 -18.02 18.62 5.58
CA PHE A 432 -17.79 17.91 4.31
C PHE A 432 -17.81 18.90 3.14
N THR A 433 -17.18 18.50 2.05
CA THR A 433 -17.18 19.26 0.80
C THR A 433 -17.23 18.32 -0.39
N TRP A 434 -17.43 18.90 -1.59
CA TRP A 434 -17.20 18.21 -2.84
C TRP A 434 -15.86 18.64 -3.41
N ALA A 435 -15.18 17.70 -3.99
CA ALA A 435 -13.94 17.97 -4.69
C ALA A 435 -13.78 17.04 -5.89
N SER A 436 -13.00 17.47 -6.88
CA SER A 436 -12.72 16.71 -8.08
C SER A 436 -11.22 16.68 -8.35
N GLY A 437 -10.67 15.49 -8.56
CA GLY A 437 -9.24 15.29 -8.83
C GLY A 437 -8.87 13.83 -8.97
N SER A 438 -7.81 13.55 -9.72
CA SER A 438 -7.17 12.23 -9.68
C SER A 438 -6.62 11.93 -8.28
N SER A 439 -6.35 12.98 -7.48
CA SER A 439 -6.00 12.89 -6.06
C SER A 439 -7.09 12.28 -5.17
N LEU A 440 -8.35 12.21 -5.66
CA LEU A 440 -9.47 11.54 -4.99
C LEU A 440 -9.80 10.18 -5.63
N ALA A 441 -9.47 9.99 -6.90
CA ALA A 441 -9.56 8.69 -7.57
C ALA A 441 -8.51 7.70 -7.01
N SER A 442 -7.29 8.17 -6.75
CA SER A 442 -6.19 7.37 -6.19
C SER A 442 -6.55 6.73 -4.83
N PRO A 443 -7.04 7.45 -3.81
CA PRO A 443 -7.41 6.83 -2.55
C PRO A 443 -8.59 5.86 -2.63
N ILE A 444 -9.50 6.01 -3.62
CA ILE A 444 -10.55 5.01 -3.88
C ILE A 444 -9.93 3.69 -4.34
N VAL A 445 -8.93 3.73 -5.23
CA VAL A 445 -8.16 2.55 -5.65
C VAL A 445 -7.33 1.99 -4.49
N ALA A 446 -6.72 2.85 -3.68
CA ALA A 446 -6.00 2.43 -2.47
C ALA A 446 -6.91 1.65 -1.50
N GLY A 447 -8.16 2.13 -1.33
CA GLY A 447 -9.17 1.41 -0.54
C GLY A 447 -9.58 0.07 -1.14
N ALA A 448 -9.68 -0.01 -2.48
CA ALA A 448 -9.93 -1.28 -3.16
C ALA A 448 -8.81 -2.30 -2.91
N PHE A 449 -7.54 -1.89 -2.98
CA PHE A 449 -6.42 -2.76 -2.64
C PHE A 449 -6.43 -3.21 -1.18
N ALA A 450 -6.78 -2.32 -0.26
CA ALA A 450 -6.91 -2.66 1.16
C ALA A 450 -8.00 -3.73 1.40
N LEU A 451 -9.12 -3.66 0.68
CA LEU A 451 -10.16 -4.68 0.73
C LEU A 451 -9.72 -6.03 0.16
N MET A 452 -8.92 -6.01 -0.90
CA MET A 452 -8.51 -7.22 -1.60
C MET A 452 -7.39 -7.99 -0.91
N PHE A 453 -6.70 -7.43 0.04
CA PHE A 453 -5.66 -8.05 0.87
C PHE A 453 -5.28 -9.49 0.45
N ALA A 454 -4.67 -9.62 -0.73
CA ALA A 454 -4.36 -10.89 -1.38
C ALA A 454 -2.98 -10.83 -2.05
N ALA A 455 -2.44 -11.99 -2.45
CA ALA A 455 -1.11 -12.10 -3.05
C ALA A 455 -0.95 -11.32 -4.36
N GLU A 456 -2.01 -11.16 -5.17
CA GLU A 456 -1.96 -10.48 -6.45
C GLU A 456 -3.13 -9.50 -6.70
N PRO A 457 -3.37 -8.52 -5.82
CA PRO A 457 -4.53 -7.64 -5.94
C PRO A 457 -4.46 -6.74 -7.19
N ILE A 458 -3.27 -6.38 -7.66
CA ILE A 458 -3.07 -5.56 -8.87
C ILE A 458 -3.54 -6.34 -10.10
N ALA A 459 -3.12 -7.59 -10.26
CA ALA A 459 -3.50 -8.43 -11.40
C ALA A 459 -5.02 -8.64 -11.45
N ALA A 460 -5.66 -8.87 -10.30
CA ALA A 460 -7.11 -9.02 -10.21
C ALA A 460 -7.85 -7.75 -10.65
N LEU A 461 -7.45 -6.59 -10.12
CA LEU A 461 -8.09 -5.32 -10.43
C LEU A 461 -7.93 -4.95 -11.91
N TYR A 462 -6.77 -5.26 -12.51
CA TYR A 462 -6.55 -5.01 -13.94
C TYR A 462 -7.33 -5.98 -14.84
N ALA A 463 -7.43 -7.26 -14.45
CA ALA A 463 -8.12 -8.28 -15.23
C ALA A 463 -9.64 -8.06 -15.31
N THR A 464 -10.23 -7.42 -14.31
CA THR A 464 -11.68 -7.23 -14.18
C THR A 464 -12.15 -5.80 -14.44
N ALA A 465 -11.22 -4.88 -14.70
CA ALA A 465 -11.54 -3.48 -14.94
C ALA A 465 -12.49 -3.32 -16.16
N GLN A 466 -13.51 -2.48 -15.98
CA GLN A 466 -14.54 -2.23 -16.97
C GLN A 466 -14.05 -1.24 -18.04
N PRO A 467 -14.37 -1.45 -19.33
CA PRO A 467 -13.98 -0.52 -20.39
C PRO A 467 -14.55 0.89 -20.17
N VAL A 468 -13.71 1.91 -20.35
CA VAL A 468 -14.12 3.31 -20.28
C VAL A 468 -14.27 3.85 -21.70
N GLU A 469 -15.42 4.47 -22.00
CA GLU A 469 -15.60 5.22 -23.24
C GLU A 469 -14.84 6.55 -23.15
N ASP A 470 -13.77 6.66 -23.93
CA ASP A 470 -12.93 7.85 -23.95
C ASP A 470 -13.23 8.74 -25.17
N SER A 471 -14.16 9.65 -24.99
CA SER A 471 -14.49 10.65 -26.01
C SER A 471 -13.54 11.87 -25.97
N VAL A 472 -12.75 12.02 -24.93
CA VAL A 472 -11.89 13.19 -24.69
C VAL A 472 -10.42 12.86 -24.92
N ASN A 473 -9.97 11.74 -24.42
CA ASN A 473 -8.60 11.26 -24.50
C ASN A 473 -8.60 9.95 -25.28
N ASP A 474 -8.19 9.95 -26.53
CA ASP A 474 -8.12 8.72 -27.33
C ASP A 474 -7.14 7.73 -26.70
N ARG A 475 -7.65 6.89 -25.78
CA ARG A 475 -6.88 5.85 -25.08
C ARG A 475 -6.42 4.70 -25.96
N SER A 476 -6.83 4.69 -27.23
CA SER A 476 -6.23 3.78 -28.21
C SER A 476 -4.71 3.96 -28.31
N GLN A 477 -4.20 5.09 -27.80
CA GLN A 477 -2.76 5.38 -27.70
C GLN A 477 -2.14 5.02 -26.34
N THR A 478 -2.93 4.63 -25.33
CA THR A 478 -2.41 4.23 -24.01
C THR A 478 -2.45 2.72 -23.89
N SER A 479 -1.35 2.06 -24.23
CA SER A 479 -1.23 0.60 -24.23
C SER A 479 -1.34 -0.05 -22.84
N GLY A 480 -1.56 0.70 -21.78
CA GLY A 480 -1.58 0.21 -20.40
C GLY A 480 -2.86 0.51 -19.60
N SER A 481 -3.82 1.29 -20.10
CA SER A 481 -5.03 1.61 -19.33
C SER A 481 -6.01 0.44 -19.32
N HIS A 482 -6.22 -0.13 -18.14
CA HIS A 482 -7.14 -1.25 -17.94
C HIS A 482 -8.61 -0.84 -17.86
N GLY A 483 -8.93 0.44 -17.65
CA GLY A 483 -10.29 0.94 -17.52
C GLY A 483 -10.68 1.32 -16.10
N GLN A 484 -11.99 1.34 -15.82
CA GLN A 484 -12.52 1.64 -14.47
C GLN A 484 -12.45 0.41 -13.59
N ILE A 485 -12.06 0.59 -12.33
CA ILE A 485 -12.07 -0.49 -11.33
C ILE A 485 -13.48 -1.06 -11.13
N ASP A 486 -13.53 -2.37 -10.96
CA ASP A 486 -14.69 -3.15 -10.51
C ASP A 486 -14.23 -4.04 -9.34
N VAL A 487 -14.63 -3.67 -8.13
CA VAL A 487 -14.05 -4.26 -6.91
C VAL A 487 -14.68 -5.62 -6.61
N ASP A 488 -15.97 -5.80 -6.88
CA ASP A 488 -16.65 -7.08 -6.66
C ASP A 488 -16.15 -8.16 -7.62
N ASP A 489 -16.02 -7.81 -8.90
CA ASP A 489 -15.47 -8.72 -9.91
C ASP A 489 -13.99 -9.03 -9.63
N ALA A 490 -13.20 -8.08 -9.11
CA ALA A 490 -11.81 -8.33 -8.72
C ALA A 490 -11.71 -9.31 -7.54
N ILE A 491 -12.58 -9.17 -6.54
CA ILE A 491 -12.67 -10.12 -5.42
C ILE A 491 -13.15 -11.50 -5.90
N ALA A 492 -14.11 -11.54 -6.81
CA ALA A 492 -14.56 -12.80 -7.42
C ALA A 492 -13.44 -13.47 -8.22
N TYR A 493 -12.65 -12.69 -8.98
CA TYR A 493 -11.48 -13.17 -9.70
C TYR A 493 -10.44 -13.79 -8.75
N LEU A 494 -10.12 -13.11 -7.65
CA LEU A 494 -9.19 -13.64 -6.64
C LEU A 494 -9.69 -14.98 -6.06
N LYS A 495 -10.97 -15.08 -5.72
CA LYS A 495 -11.57 -16.33 -5.25
C LYS A 495 -11.45 -17.46 -6.27
N GLU A 496 -11.74 -17.18 -7.55
CA GLU A 496 -11.68 -18.20 -8.61
C GLU A 496 -10.24 -18.67 -8.89
N HIS A 497 -9.25 -17.77 -8.78
CA HIS A 497 -7.87 -18.06 -9.20
C HIS A 497 -6.92 -18.38 -8.05
N HIS A 498 -7.29 -18.10 -6.80
CA HIS A 498 -6.43 -18.23 -5.63
C HIS A 498 -7.01 -19.09 -4.49
N GLU A 499 -8.26 -19.54 -4.56
CA GLU A 499 -8.79 -20.48 -3.57
C GLU A 499 -8.34 -21.92 -3.94
N SER A 500 -7.17 -22.31 -3.45
CA SER A 500 -6.64 -23.68 -3.65
C SER A 500 -7.38 -24.71 -2.81
N PHE A 501 -8.06 -24.29 -1.73
CA PHE A 501 -8.69 -25.16 -0.75
C PHE A 501 -10.10 -24.71 -0.37
N THR A 502 -11.03 -25.66 -0.31
CA THR A 502 -12.46 -25.36 -0.02
C THR A 502 -12.73 -24.94 1.43
N ASP A 503 -11.79 -25.13 2.34
CA ASP A 503 -11.86 -24.75 3.75
C ASP A 503 -10.94 -23.58 4.13
N VAL A 504 -10.44 -22.85 3.13
CA VAL A 504 -9.62 -21.64 3.28
C VAL A 504 -10.33 -20.51 2.55
N PRO A 505 -11.43 -19.96 3.11
CA PRO A 505 -12.18 -18.92 2.44
C PRO A 505 -11.37 -17.62 2.32
N TYR A 506 -11.50 -16.95 1.20
CA TYR A 506 -11.00 -15.59 1.01
C TYR A 506 -11.49 -14.66 2.13
N GLY A 507 -10.61 -13.76 2.60
CA GLY A 507 -10.93 -12.83 3.69
C GLY A 507 -10.71 -13.39 5.10
N THR A 508 -10.31 -14.66 5.26
CA THR A 508 -9.81 -15.16 6.56
C THR A 508 -8.35 -14.74 6.76
N TRP A 509 -7.93 -14.53 8.00
CA TRP A 509 -6.55 -14.13 8.32
C TRP A 509 -5.50 -15.13 7.81
N TYR A 510 -5.88 -16.38 7.66
CA TYR A 510 -4.99 -17.44 7.21
C TYR A 510 -5.02 -17.71 5.70
N PHE A 511 -5.87 -17.02 4.94
CA PHE A 511 -5.98 -17.20 3.49
C PHE A 511 -4.63 -16.94 2.81
N THR A 512 -4.10 -15.73 2.93
CA THR A 512 -2.81 -15.35 2.32
C THR A 512 -1.64 -16.22 2.76
N PRO A 513 -1.42 -16.50 4.06
CA PRO A 513 -0.35 -17.40 4.47
C PRO A 513 -0.46 -18.80 3.88
N ILE A 514 -1.65 -19.36 3.81
CA ILE A 514 -1.86 -20.73 3.30
C ILE A 514 -1.62 -20.79 1.79
N GLU A 515 -2.20 -19.87 1.01
CA GLU A 515 -1.96 -19.81 -0.44
C GLU A 515 -0.46 -19.58 -0.73
N TYR A 516 0.20 -18.67 0.00
CA TYR A 516 1.64 -18.41 -0.13
C TYR A 516 2.50 -19.66 0.05
N VAL A 517 2.30 -20.42 1.13
CA VAL A 517 3.11 -21.63 1.39
C VAL A 517 2.72 -22.80 0.47
N HIS A 518 1.48 -22.80 -0.04
CA HIS A 518 1.03 -23.78 -1.02
C HIS A 518 1.71 -23.54 -2.37
N ASP A 519 1.73 -22.33 -2.87
CA ASP A 519 2.38 -21.96 -4.13
C ASP A 519 3.88 -22.26 -4.12
N LEU A 520 4.54 -22.03 -2.98
CA LEU A 520 5.93 -22.44 -2.75
C LEU A 520 6.11 -23.96 -2.56
N LYS A 521 5.02 -24.74 -2.56
CA LYS A 521 5.01 -26.20 -2.35
C LYS A 521 5.61 -26.63 -1.01
N LEU A 522 5.52 -25.79 -0.01
CA LEU A 522 5.98 -26.06 1.35
C LEU A 522 4.93 -26.86 2.13
N MET A 523 3.65 -26.46 2.01
CA MET A 523 2.52 -27.14 2.62
C MET A 523 1.50 -27.56 1.55
N ASN A 524 0.96 -28.74 1.69
CA ASN A 524 -0.12 -29.24 0.84
C ASN A 524 -1.29 -29.70 1.70
N GLY A 525 -2.49 -29.49 1.18
CA GLY A 525 -3.70 -30.08 1.73
C GLY A 525 -3.94 -31.51 1.24
N HIS A 526 -5.05 -32.10 1.64
CA HIS A 526 -5.55 -33.33 1.09
C HIS A 526 -7.07 -33.24 0.86
N ASP A 527 -7.56 -33.94 -0.12
CA ASP A 527 -8.98 -33.95 -0.51
C ASP A 527 -9.55 -32.53 -0.78
N GLY A 528 -8.72 -31.62 -1.32
CA GLY A 528 -9.10 -30.24 -1.61
C GLY A 528 -9.28 -29.35 -0.36
N LYS A 529 -8.68 -29.74 0.76
CA LYS A 529 -8.72 -29.02 2.03
C LYS A 529 -7.34 -28.86 2.64
N MET A 530 -7.11 -27.72 3.31
CA MET A 530 -5.88 -27.44 4.07
C MET A 530 -6.00 -27.78 5.55
N TYR A 531 -7.21 -27.81 6.10
CA TYR A 531 -7.48 -28.03 7.53
C TYR A 531 -6.77 -27.00 8.42
N PRO A 532 -7.07 -25.69 8.26
CA PRO A 532 -6.31 -24.59 8.85
C PRO A 532 -6.25 -24.63 10.39
N GLU A 533 -7.32 -25.09 11.03
CA GLU A 533 -7.44 -25.12 12.50
C GLU A 533 -6.87 -26.40 13.13
N ASP A 534 -6.51 -27.41 12.33
CA ASP A 534 -5.93 -28.63 12.86
C ASP A 534 -4.51 -28.39 13.35
N SER A 535 -4.20 -28.94 14.54
CA SER A 535 -2.86 -28.87 15.11
C SER A 535 -1.90 -29.81 14.37
N LEU A 536 -0.67 -29.34 14.15
CA LEU A 536 0.38 -30.11 13.48
C LEU A 536 1.04 -31.13 14.39
N THR A 537 1.23 -32.34 13.87
CA THR A 537 2.12 -33.31 14.47
C THR A 537 3.59 -32.95 14.18
N ARG A 538 4.50 -33.48 14.98
CA ARG A 538 5.94 -33.31 14.76
C ARG A 538 6.42 -33.95 13.45
N ALA A 539 5.78 -35.03 12.99
CA ALA A 539 6.05 -35.64 11.69
C ALA A 539 5.64 -34.74 10.52
N GLU A 540 4.47 -34.11 10.60
CA GLU A 540 4.01 -33.15 9.59
C GLU A 540 4.91 -31.91 9.55
N ALA A 541 5.28 -31.36 10.72
CA ALA A 541 6.23 -30.26 10.78
C ALA A 541 7.60 -30.63 10.18
N ALA A 542 8.11 -31.83 10.44
CA ALA A 542 9.33 -32.32 9.82
C ALA A 542 9.22 -32.38 8.28
N GLN A 543 8.06 -32.82 7.76
CA GLN A 543 7.82 -32.86 6.31
C GLN A 543 7.82 -31.45 5.70
N ILE A 544 7.19 -30.48 6.36
CA ILE A 544 7.16 -29.08 5.91
C ILE A 544 8.57 -28.50 5.85
N LEU A 545 9.36 -28.70 6.91
CA LEU A 545 10.76 -28.23 6.95
C LEU A 545 11.64 -28.93 5.91
N TYR A 546 11.40 -30.22 5.67
CA TYR A 546 12.09 -30.96 4.61
C TYR A 546 11.75 -30.43 3.22
N ASN A 547 10.48 -30.07 2.96
CA ASN A 547 10.07 -29.42 1.72
C ASN A 547 10.77 -28.07 1.54
N MET A 548 10.94 -27.32 2.63
CA MET A 548 11.54 -26.00 2.62
C MET A 548 13.07 -26.05 2.42
N CYS A 549 13.77 -26.82 3.23
CA CYS A 549 15.24 -26.80 3.32
C CYS A 549 15.92 -28.08 2.84
N GLY A 550 15.22 -29.20 2.89
CA GLY A 550 15.77 -30.52 2.56
C GLY A 550 15.87 -30.82 1.07
N LYS A 551 14.99 -30.26 0.26
CA LYS A 551 14.96 -30.33 -1.24
C LYS A 551 15.43 -31.67 -1.81
N ASN A 552 14.86 -32.78 -1.33
CA ASN A 552 15.19 -34.16 -1.72
C ASN A 552 16.56 -34.66 -1.19
N ALA A 553 17.14 -34.06 -0.17
CA ALA A 553 18.33 -34.57 0.48
C ALA A 553 18.07 -36.00 1.06
N THR A 554 19.04 -36.86 0.93
CA THR A 554 18.98 -38.19 1.58
C THR A 554 19.73 -38.16 2.89
N ALA A 555 19.16 -38.78 3.93
CA ALA A 555 19.76 -38.87 5.25
C ALA A 555 19.78 -40.32 5.76
N PRO A 556 20.71 -40.71 6.64
CA PRO A 556 20.69 -42.01 7.31
C PRO A 556 19.37 -42.19 8.08
N ALA A 557 18.95 -43.44 8.21
CA ALA A 557 17.78 -43.78 9.01
C ALA A 557 17.94 -43.28 10.46
N ALA A 558 16.94 -42.59 10.95
CA ALA A 558 16.90 -42.12 12.35
C ALA A 558 16.81 -43.33 13.28
N GLY A 559 17.53 -43.24 14.40
CA GLY A 559 17.61 -44.33 15.37
C GLY A 559 16.53 -44.33 16.44
N GLN A 560 15.51 -43.50 16.32
CA GLN A 560 14.39 -43.39 17.26
C GLN A 560 13.42 -44.56 17.10
N ASN A 561 12.86 -45.04 18.21
CA ASN A 561 12.08 -46.24 18.28
C ASN A 561 10.69 -46.16 17.59
N ASP A 562 10.17 -44.95 17.45
CA ASP A 562 8.86 -44.66 16.85
C ASP A 562 8.94 -44.23 15.36
N VAL A 563 10.13 -44.22 14.77
CA VAL A 563 10.32 -43.87 13.36
C VAL A 563 10.26 -45.09 12.48
N VAL A 564 9.11 -45.33 11.86
CA VAL A 564 8.91 -46.46 10.96
C VAL A 564 9.39 -46.07 9.56
N GLN A 565 10.45 -46.71 9.07
CA GLN A 565 11.15 -46.34 7.83
C GLN A 565 10.33 -46.54 6.54
N SER A 566 9.21 -47.27 6.60
CA SER A 566 8.27 -47.42 5.46
C SER A 566 7.19 -46.31 5.40
N GLU A 567 7.09 -45.48 6.42
CA GLU A 567 6.06 -44.45 6.50
C GLU A 567 6.47 -43.20 5.72
N TRP A 568 5.47 -42.39 5.32
CA TRP A 568 5.60 -41.23 4.48
C TRP A 568 6.55 -40.17 5.06
N TYR A 569 6.59 -40.03 6.39
CA TYR A 569 7.37 -39.02 7.10
C TYR A 569 8.86 -39.45 7.26
N ALA A 570 9.22 -40.71 7.02
CA ALA A 570 10.54 -41.19 7.36
C ALA A 570 11.69 -40.42 6.70
N PRO A 571 11.65 -40.08 5.40
CA PRO A 571 12.71 -39.29 4.78
C PRO A 571 12.92 -37.92 5.47
N ALA A 572 11.81 -37.24 5.80
CA ALA A 572 11.82 -35.93 6.46
C ALA A 572 12.34 -36.00 7.90
N VAL A 573 11.87 -36.97 8.67
CA VAL A 573 12.35 -37.16 10.05
C VAL A 573 13.83 -37.55 10.07
N ASN A 574 14.27 -38.42 9.15
CA ASN A 574 15.67 -38.81 9.02
C ASN A 574 16.55 -37.59 8.74
N TRP A 575 16.11 -36.68 7.83
CA TRP A 575 16.81 -35.46 7.50
C TRP A 575 16.84 -34.49 8.70
N CYS A 576 15.71 -34.28 9.37
CA CYS A 576 15.64 -33.41 10.54
C CYS A 576 16.57 -33.85 11.66
N VAL A 577 16.63 -35.15 11.92
CA VAL A 577 17.54 -35.73 12.93
C VAL A 577 19.00 -35.58 12.52
N ALA A 578 19.31 -35.88 11.25
CA ALA A 578 20.68 -35.81 10.73
C ALA A 578 21.25 -34.37 10.72
N THR A 579 20.39 -33.38 10.44
CA THR A 579 20.76 -31.95 10.46
C THR A 579 20.61 -31.30 11.85
N SER A 580 20.08 -32.02 12.81
CA SER A 580 19.75 -31.49 14.14
C SER A 580 18.70 -30.38 14.15
N THR A 581 17.97 -30.21 13.05
CA THR A 581 16.86 -29.23 12.94
C THR A 581 15.73 -29.58 13.91
N MET A 582 15.27 -30.84 13.87
CA MET A 582 14.40 -31.42 14.89
C MET A 582 15.03 -32.68 15.45
N ILE A 583 15.19 -32.71 16.76
CA ILE A 583 15.69 -33.88 17.47
C ILE A 583 14.57 -34.52 18.28
N GLY A 584 14.64 -35.82 18.49
CA GLY A 584 13.69 -36.53 19.35
C GLY A 584 13.86 -36.20 20.83
N HIS A 585 13.06 -36.85 21.65
CA HIS A 585 13.20 -36.75 23.10
C HIS A 585 14.56 -37.30 23.56
N GLN A 586 15.23 -36.53 24.41
CA GLN A 586 16.56 -36.86 24.95
C GLN A 586 16.42 -37.63 26.28
N ASP A 587 15.51 -38.62 26.29
CA ASP A 587 15.22 -39.44 27.45
C ASP A 587 15.29 -40.94 27.11
N GLU A 588 14.99 -41.81 28.08
CA GLU A 588 15.06 -43.27 27.94
C GLU A 588 14.11 -43.85 26.89
N ARG A 589 13.08 -43.07 26.46
CA ARG A 589 12.13 -43.51 25.42
C ARG A 589 12.78 -43.61 24.06
N ASN A 590 13.79 -42.79 23.78
CA ASN A 590 14.47 -42.71 22.49
C ASN A 590 13.46 -42.63 21.32
N ILE A 591 12.54 -41.70 21.40
CA ILE A 591 11.52 -41.48 20.37
C ILE A 591 11.67 -40.11 19.73
N PHE A 592 11.22 -39.96 18.47
CA PHE A 592 11.08 -38.67 17.81
C PHE A 592 9.81 -37.96 18.27
N GLY A 593 8.78 -38.69 18.61
CA GLY A 593 7.44 -38.22 18.93
C GLY A 593 6.63 -37.92 17.66
N VAL A 594 6.62 -38.88 16.69
CA VAL A 594 6.04 -38.66 15.35
C VAL A 594 4.58 -38.16 15.38
N ASP A 595 3.77 -38.70 16.32
CA ASP A 595 2.35 -38.38 16.49
C ASP A 595 2.10 -37.27 17.56
N GLU A 596 3.14 -36.79 18.23
CA GLU A 596 3.01 -35.73 19.24
C GLU A 596 2.79 -34.39 18.54
N LEU A 597 1.91 -33.53 19.10
CA LEU A 597 1.60 -32.21 18.56
C LEU A 597 2.72 -31.22 18.92
N LEU A 598 3.04 -30.33 17.98
CA LEU A 598 4.09 -29.34 18.13
C LEU A 598 3.54 -28.10 18.85
N THR A 599 4.29 -27.58 19.85
CA THR A 599 3.91 -26.31 20.52
C THR A 599 4.61 -25.12 19.87
N ARG A 600 4.09 -23.90 20.14
CA ARG A 600 4.63 -22.65 19.59
C ARG A 600 6.09 -22.43 20.04
N GLU A 601 6.42 -22.69 21.30
CA GLU A 601 7.81 -22.58 21.79
C GLU A 601 8.75 -23.64 21.20
N GLN A 602 8.23 -24.85 20.88
CA GLN A 602 9.00 -25.86 20.17
C GLN A 602 9.26 -25.43 18.73
N LEU A 603 8.25 -24.85 18.06
CA LEU A 603 8.42 -24.33 16.70
C LEU A 603 9.45 -23.19 16.67
N ALA A 604 9.40 -22.24 17.63
CA ALA A 604 10.40 -21.18 17.72
C ALA A 604 11.83 -21.73 17.76
N LEU A 605 12.08 -22.76 18.58
CA LEU A 605 13.39 -23.42 18.67
C LEU A 605 13.79 -24.09 17.35
N VAL A 606 12.83 -24.70 16.67
CA VAL A 606 13.07 -25.37 15.39
C VAL A 606 13.40 -24.34 14.30
N MET A 607 12.63 -23.26 14.21
CA MET A 607 12.87 -22.17 13.24
C MET A 607 14.21 -21.46 13.51
N ALA A 608 14.56 -21.24 14.77
CA ALA A 608 15.87 -20.69 15.15
C ALA A 608 17.04 -21.59 14.69
N ARG A 609 16.88 -22.92 14.77
CA ARG A 609 17.90 -23.84 14.26
C ARG A 609 17.99 -23.85 12.74
N VAL A 610 16.85 -23.77 12.04
CA VAL A 610 16.82 -23.66 10.58
C VAL A 610 17.51 -22.38 10.11
N ALA A 611 17.30 -21.28 10.82
CA ALA A 611 17.89 -19.98 10.51
C ALA A 611 19.34 -19.82 11.01
N GLU A 612 19.90 -20.85 11.67
CA GLU A 612 21.24 -20.74 12.33
C GLU A 612 21.35 -19.51 13.25
N ALA A 613 20.29 -19.25 14.03
CA ALA A 613 20.05 -18.04 14.77
C ALA A 613 21.21 -17.65 15.73
N ASP A 614 21.63 -16.39 15.67
CA ASP A 614 22.47 -15.77 16.68
C ASP A 614 21.60 -15.19 17.81
N PHE A 615 21.45 -15.93 18.89
CA PHE A 615 20.66 -15.49 20.04
C PHE A 615 21.28 -14.29 20.79
N ALA A 616 22.59 -14.05 20.63
CA ALA A 616 23.25 -12.96 21.34
C ALA A 616 22.92 -11.59 20.75
N SER A 617 22.51 -11.54 19.50
CA SER A 617 22.11 -10.31 18.82
C SER A 617 20.62 -9.97 18.93
N ALA A 618 19.79 -10.88 19.48
CA ALA A 618 18.35 -10.69 19.57
C ALA A 618 17.97 -9.76 20.74
N SER A 619 17.08 -8.81 20.45
CA SER A 619 16.47 -7.94 21.46
C SER A 619 15.33 -8.65 22.18
N ASP A 620 15.26 -8.52 23.50
CA ASP A 620 14.17 -9.10 24.30
C ASP A 620 12.97 -8.15 24.48
N SER A 621 12.99 -6.99 23.85
CA SER A 621 11.98 -5.94 24.02
C SER A 621 10.59 -6.42 23.59
N ALA A 622 10.46 -6.95 22.37
CA ALA A 622 9.18 -7.46 21.82
C ALA A 622 8.66 -8.65 22.64
N PHE A 623 9.54 -9.55 23.06
CA PHE A 623 9.20 -10.69 23.92
C PHE A 623 8.67 -10.23 25.29
N ASN A 624 9.38 -9.31 25.95
CA ASN A 624 9.01 -8.83 27.29
C ASN A 624 7.75 -7.95 27.29
N ALA A 625 7.35 -7.42 26.13
CA ALA A 625 6.10 -6.68 25.99
C ALA A 625 4.85 -7.59 26.05
N LEU A 626 4.99 -8.90 25.86
CA LEU A 626 3.88 -9.85 25.90
C LEU A 626 3.59 -10.32 27.32
N PRO A 627 2.33 -10.22 27.81
CA PRO A 627 1.99 -10.43 29.23
C PRO A 627 2.34 -11.81 29.77
N ASP A 628 2.34 -12.83 28.91
CA ASP A 628 2.57 -14.25 29.23
C ASP A 628 3.97 -14.75 28.83
N CYS A 629 4.91 -13.85 28.57
CA CYS A 629 6.30 -14.22 28.24
C CYS A 629 6.96 -15.05 29.34
N GLY A 630 6.52 -14.88 30.61
CA GLY A 630 6.96 -15.65 31.76
C GLY A 630 6.56 -17.13 31.75
N ASP A 631 5.57 -17.51 30.94
CA ASP A 631 5.11 -18.89 30.81
C ASP A 631 6.00 -19.72 29.87
N THR A 632 6.94 -19.08 29.18
CA THR A 632 7.90 -19.74 28.29
C THR A 632 8.87 -20.60 29.09
N ASN A 633 9.01 -21.85 28.70
CA ASN A 633 9.97 -22.76 29.30
C ASN A 633 11.42 -22.27 29.11
N SER A 634 12.26 -22.45 30.11
CA SER A 634 13.64 -21.94 30.11
C SER A 634 14.47 -22.44 28.92
N TRP A 635 14.21 -23.64 28.42
CA TRP A 635 14.92 -24.20 27.27
C TRP A 635 14.54 -23.55 25.95
N ALA A 636 13.36 -22.91 25.84
CA ALA A 636 12.85 -22.25 24.64
C ALA A 636 13.01 -20.74 24.69
N ARG A 637 13.38 -20.16 25.85
CA ARG A 637 13.35 -18.72 26.08
C ARG A 637 14.16 -17.94 25.04
N ASP A 638 15.40 -18.32 24.78
CA ASP A 638 16.26 -17.61 23.84
C ASP A 638 15.71 -17.68 22.41
N ALA A 639 15.14 -18.84 22.03
CA ALA A 639 14.51 -19.02 20.74
C ALA A 639 13.21 -18.18 20.58
N MET A 640 12.43 -18.06 21.66
CA MET A 640 11.22 -17.22 21.66
C MET A 640 11.57 -15.73 21.61
N ILE A 641 12.61 -15.28 22.32
CA ILE A 641 13.14 -13.92 22.20
C ILE A 641 13.56 -13.64 20.76
N TRP A 642 14.37 -14.52 20.18
CA TRP A 642 14.80 -14.39 18.79
C TRP A 642 13.61 -14.40 17.81
N ALA A 643 12.64 -15.31 17.97
CA ALA A 643 11.51 -15.43 17.08
C ALA A 643 10.58 -14.20 17.13
N THR A 644 10.46 -13.55 18.29
CA THR A 644 9.71 -12.29 18.42
C THR A 644 10.49 -11.09 17.89
N ASP A 645 11.80 -11.03 18.13
CA ASP A 645 12.68 -9.98 17.59
C ASP A 645 12.73 -9.98 16.06
N LYS A 646 12.73 -11.16 15.45
CA LYS A 646 12.74 -11.33 13.98
C LYS A 646 11.36 -11.43 13.35
N HIS A 647 10.30 -11.16 14.10
CA HIS A 647 8.90 -11.25 13.66
C HIS A 647 8.52 -12.60 13.01
N VAL A 648 9.25 -13.66 13.34
CA VAL A 648 8.93 -15.04 12.96
C VAL A 648 7.65 -15.50 13.67
N ILE A 649 7.58 -15.24 14.99
CA ILE A 649 6.39 -15.49 15.81
C ILE A 649 5.95 -14.17 16.45
N ASN A 650 4.85 -13.64 15.98
CA ASN A 650 4.16 -12.51 16.59
C ASN A 650 3.10 -13.05 17.56
N GLY A 651 2.80 -12.38 18.66
CA GLY A 651 1.74 -12.83 19.57
C GLY A 651 0.39 -13.03 18.85
N LEU A 652 -0.54 -13.73 19.51
CA LEU A 652 -1.91 -13.89 19.03
C LEU A 652 -2.79 -12.78 19.58
N ASP A 653 -3.51 -12.08 18.72
CA ASP A 653 -4.46 -11.04 19.11
C ASP A 653 -5.75 -11.67 19.65
N LEU A 654 -6.09 -11.35 20.89
CA LEU A 654 -7.24 -11.90 21.58
C LEU A 654 -8.02 -10.80 22.32
N PRO A 655 -9.30 -11.00 22.60
CA PRO A 655 -10.03 -10.12 23.51
C PRO A 655 -9.31 -10.01 24.86
N GLY A 656 -8.57 -8.93 25.08
CA GLY A 656 -7.76 -8.72 26.29
C GLY A 656 -6.29 -8.43 26.04
N GLY A 657 -5.86 -8.40 24.79
CA GLY A 657 -4.50 -8.05 24.36
C GLY A 657 -3.74 -9.18 23.68
N LYS A 658 -2.58 -8.84 23.18
CA LYS A 658 -1.69 -9.75 22.46
C LYS A 658 -1.01 -10.71 23.41
N MET A 659 -1.02 -12.00 23.12
CA MET A 659 -0.48 -13.07 23.98
C MET A 659 0.45 -13.98 23.18
N LEU A 660 1.51 -14.45 23.83
CA LEU A 660 2.51 -15.33 23.21
C LEU A 660 2.05 -16.79 23.09
N TYR A 661 1.39 -17.30 24.13
CA TYR A 661 0.93 -18.69 24.28
C TYR A 661 2.00 -19.74 23.96
N PRO A 662 3.15 -19.76 24.66
CA PRO A 662 4.29 -20.60 24.33
C PRO A 662 3.95 -22.09 24.31
N GLY A 663 3.13 -22.58 25.23
CA GLY A 663 2.71 -23.97 25.34
C GLY A 663 1.52 -24.37 24.45
N LYS A 664 0.90 -23.44 23.70
CA LYS A 664 -0.21 -23.75 22.79
C LYS A 664 0.28 -24.59 21.62
N GLN A 665 -0.48 -25.62 21.25
CA GLN A 665 -0.24 -26.39 20.04
C GLN A 665 -0.44 -25.50 18.82
N ILE A 666 0.47 -25.59 17.85
CA ILE A 666 0.43 -24.77 16.65
C ILE A 666 -0.52 -25.39 15.63
N THR A 667 -1.37 -24.56 15.02
CA THR A 667 -2.25 -24.99 13.95
C THR A 667 -1.55 -24.93 12.58
N ARG A 668 -2.14 -25.56 11.56
CA ARG A 668 -1.63 -25.51 10.18
C ARG A 668 -1.65 -24.08 9.63
N ALA A 669 -2.68 -23.29 9.95
CA ALA A 669 -2.74 -21.88 9.62
C ALA A 669 -1.63 -21.06 10.29
N GLU A 670 -1.39 -21.27 11.58
CA GLU A 670 -0.31 -20.60 12.30
C GLU A 670 1.08 -20.99 11.78
N MET A 671 1.27 -22.25 11.37
CA MET A 671 2.51 -22.70 10.72
C MET A 671 2.73 -21.99 9.38
N ALA A 672 1.68 -21.87 8.56
CA ALA A 672 1.75 -21.14 7.30
C ALA A 672 2.17 -19.68 7.52
N GLN A 673 1.59 -19.00 8.53
CA GLN A 673 1.97 -17.64 8.89
C GLN A 673 3.44 -17.53 9.33
N VAL A 674 3.91 -18.45 10.17
CA VAL A 674 5.32 -18.47 10.63
C VAL A 674 6.29 -18.68 9.48
N LEU A 675 5.96 -19.53 8.52
CA LEU A 675 6.78 -19.75 7.33
C LEU A 675 6.80 -18.50 6.44
N MET A 676 5.64 -17.93 6.16
CA MET A 676 5.54 -16.69 5.38
C MET A 676 6.36 -15.57 6.02
N ASN A 677 6.18 -15.31 7.32
CA ASN A 677 6.96 -14.33 8.06
C ASN A 677 8.47 -14.58 7.95
N SER A 678 8.89 -15.86 8.09
CA SER A 678 10.31 -16.21 8.06
C SER A 678 10.96 -15.96 6.70
N ILE A 679 10.21 -16.15 5.62
CA ILE A 679 10.68 -15.94 4.25
C ILE A 679 10.64 -14.44 3.91
N GLU A 680 9.52 -13.77 4.17
CA GLU A 680 9.35 -12.35 3.87
C GLU A 680 10.32 -11.44 4.67
N ASN A 681 10.60 -11.78 5.93
CA ASN A 681 11.57 -11.06 6.76
C ASN A 681 13.04 -11.47 6.47
N ASN A 682 13.28 -12.24 5.39
CA ASN A 682 14.62 -12.73 5.01
C ASN A 682 15.35 -13.49 6.12
N VAL A 683 14.62 -14.06 7.07
CA VAL A 683 15.19 -14.91 8.14
C VAL A 683 15.60 -16.27 7.59
N ILE A 684 14.86 -16.75 6.57
CA ILE A 684 15.14 -18.00 5.86
C ILE A 684 15.08 -17.71 4.36
N THR A 685 16.10 -18.12 3.62
CA THR A 685 16.14 -18.06 2.15
C THR A 685 15.87 -19.45 1.56
N LEU A 686 14.95 -19.56 0.58
CA LEU A 686 14.56 -20.80 -0.09
C LEU A 686 15.53 -21.29 -1.16
#